data_fc35fff6fe47aff55599d71867e4e560
#
_entry.id   fc35fff6fe47aff55599d71867e4e560
#
_cell.length_a   1.000
_cell.length_b   1.000
_cell.length_c   1.000
_cell.angle_alpha   90.00
_cell.angle_beta   90.00
_cell.angle_gamma   90.00
#
_symmetry.space_group_name_H-M   'P 1'
#
loop_
_entity.id
_entity.type
_entity.pdbx_description
1 polymer ?
#
loop_
_entity_poly.entity_id
_entity_poly.type
_entity_poly.pdbx_seq_one_letter_code
_entity_poly.pdbx_strand_id
1 'polypeptide(L)'
;MKNNKIFNRTFKVSLVAAALGLVNSALAANVACNSGGVTITGQSGTVLNQCSINPTSPTNDPEWGSLSALTMTNSSGQLNNVNASLEIPANRRNSFEVVNITNSSVNIDGGNYSITNPHNASPAGYLFDINNSTTNISNAKLSIGASSNGLFDIFHIDNNSTLTINNSEITINDDSSILSYEASNENQNSKVVINNSILSAPNGGIIGVSSGLNGETHGNFSITFNNSTVQGLGLTSAEDVNGQADSLSENLTIISNDSKLSGIAYVDGSNSKINLALNNSSWNISTYFNEEENKTVQNSLTNLSLNNGTVYFDRFGTNYQTLTIKGDLTGNGTFYLNTLIPGFQSDKIVVLGKAEGNHKLNINEQGTVAVANSRVTLVETHGGDATFSLTNPNNRVDLGAYQYFLTKEGNNWVLANSKNVVTPTPPVAPVTPSKPVVTPSNPVVTPSNPVVTPSNPVVTPSNPVVTPSKPVVTPSKPVVTPSKPVVTPSKPVVTPSKPVVTPNKPVVTPSKPVVTPTAPVLPSTPLLSDLANAQVSLRQAQLLLVEDDLSGIHQRLGEVKNGEKGNVWVRNVNSRQKLAALSTGESETSGFKQNVHSLQVGADAAVTDNLRVGGFVGRSQANVDFNGHYGDGKVRSNSMGLYAAYLADNGIYVDNIVKYSRLHANSDYTEKRHYNAYTISSELGKRFSLANDWTITPQAQLAWTHISSQENEDSLSSVYSRIGLRVAKGFALSNGWNLQPYAEVNAITSKNHSSKIHYTNSALDVASSRGRFESTVGLNAGFANHRFGLEVSRADGKNFDKSYAIQAVYHYSW
;
A
#
# COMPACT_ATOMS: atom_id res chain seq x y z
N MET A 1 -0.87 -41.19 23.01
CA MET A 1 -1.57 -40.73 24.23
C MET A 1 -1.89 -39.28 24.00
N LYS A 2 -3.16 -39.04 23.67
CA LYS A 2 -4.17 -38.34 24.49
C LYS A 2 -3.95 -36.83 24.47
N ASN A 3 -4.88 -35.99 24.19
CA ASN A 3 -6.34 -36.13 24.24
C ASN A 3 -6.95 -35.07 23.30
N ASN A 4 -7.96 -35.48 22.60
CA ASN A 4 -8.92 -34.56 22.02
C ASN A 4 -9.70 -33.84 23.10
N LYS A 5 -9.93 -32.55 22.91
CA LYS A 5 -11.06 -31.85 23.52
C LYS A 5 -11.86 -31.19 22.44
N ILE A 6 -12.94 -31.81 22.14
CA ILE A 6 -14.01 -31.25 21.32
C ILE A 6 -14.72 -30.21 22.18
N PHE A 7 -14.68 -28.96 21.75
CA PHE A 7 -15.53 -27.91 22.34
C PHE A 7 -16.86 -27.93 21.61
N ASN A 8 -17.85 -28.46 22.28
CA ASN A 8 -19.25 -28.26 21.94
C ASN A 8 -19.59 -26.80 22.25
N ARG A 9 -19.75 -26.00 21.25
CA ARG A 9 -20.47 -24.75 21.37
C ARG A 9 -21.93 -25.00 21.03
N THR A 10 -22.71 -25.04 22.06
CA THR A 10 -24.18 -25.05 21.98
C THR A 10 -24.62 -23.73 21.37
N PHE A 11 -25.17 -23.77 20.19
CA PHE A 11 -25.92 -22.66 19.66
C PHE A 11 -27.15 -22.47 20.51
N LYS A 12 -27.23 -21.35 21.19
CA LYS A 12 -28.51 -20.91 21.76
C LYS A 12 -29.32 -20.33 20.60
N VAL A 13 -30.17 -21.13 20.09
CA VAL A 13 -31.29 -20.63 19.28
C VAL A 13 -32.17 -19.84 20.22
N SER A 14 -32.21 -18.54 20.04
CA SER A 14 -33.28 -17.74 20.67
C SER A 14 -34.58 -18.13 20.04
N LEU A 15 -35.27 -19.02 20.73
CA LEU A 15 -36.66 -19.29 20.46
C LEU A 15 -37.42 -18.05 20.89
N VAL A 16 -37.75 -17.19 19.95
CA VAL A 16 -38.76 -16.21 20.17
C VAL A 16 -40.07 -16.99 20.27
N ALA A 17 -40.47 -17.26 21.49
CA ALA A 17 -41.76 -17.80 21.75
C ALA A 17 -42.78 -16.73 21.31
N ALA A 18 -43.37 -16.95 20.18
CA ALA A 18 -44.58 -16.24 19.87
C ALA A 18 -45.58 -16.53 20.97
N ALA A 19 -45.93 -15.51 21.74
CA ALA A 19 -47.01 -15.63 22.68
C ALA A 19 -48.29 -15.86 21.86
N LEU A 20 -48.70 -17.12 21.76
CA LEU A 20 -50.02 -17.43 21.28
C LEU A 20 -50.98 -16.93 22.34
N GLY A 21 -51.51 -15.73 22.13
CA GLY A 21 -52.72 -15.35 22.74
C GLY A 21 -53.78 -16.31 22.23
N LEU A 22 -54.37 -17.03 23.15
CA LEU A 22 -55.61 -17.78 22.89
C LEU A 22 -56.68 -16.77 22.54
N VAL A 23 -56.80 -16.42 21.28
CA VAL A 23 -58.01 -15.82 20.76
C VAL A 23 -58.83 -16.96 20.19
N ASN A 24 -60.09 -16.90 20.47
CA ASN A 24 -61.08 -17.85 19.98
C ASN A 24 -60.76 -18.24 18.54
N SER A 25 -60.71 -19.54 18.31
CA SER A 25 -60.66 -20.11 16.99
C SER A 25 -61.93 -19.78 16.23
N ALA A 26 -61.97 -18.63 15.65
CA ALA A 26 -62.88 -18.44 14.52
C ALA A 26 -62.41 -19.47 13.50
N LEU A 27 -63.27 -20.31 13.04
CA LEU A 27 -62.99 -21.28 11.98
C LEU A 27 -62.44 -20.52 10.82
N ALA A 28 -61.20 -20.90 10.40
CA ALA A 28 -60.58 -20.32 9.25
C ALA A 28 -61.55 -20.45 8.07
N ALA A 29 -61.88 -19.34 7.47
CA ALA A 29 -62.73 -19.36 6.28
C ALA A 29 -61.93 -19.84 5.11
N ASN A 30 -62.22 -21.06 4.64
CA ASN A 30 -61.69 -21.53 3.38
C ASN A 30 -62.39 -20.75 2.26
N VAL A 31 -61.65 -19.84 1.69
CA VAL A 31 -62.11 -19.12 0.49
C VAL A 31 -61.87 -20.02 -0.70
N ALA A 32 -62.91 -20.16 -1.53
CA ALA A 32 -62.77 -20.92 -2.74
C ALA A 32 -61.85 -20.17 -3.73
N CYS A 33 -60.90 -20.86 -4.26
CA CYS A 33 -60.05 -20.31 -5.33
C CYS A 33 -60.89 -20.06 -6.58
N ASN A 34 -60.83 -18.86 -7.07
CA ASN A 34 -61.46 -18.48 -8.33
C ASN A 34 -60.36 -18.04 -9.29
N SER A 35 -60.29 -18.68 -10.45
CA SER A 35 -59.34 -18.32 -11.49
C SER A 35 -59.55 -16.87 -12.00
N GLY A 36 -60.70 -16.29 -11.82
CA GLY A 36 -61.04 -14.92 -12.19
C GLY A 36 -60.64 -13.83 -11.21
N GLY A 37 -59.85 -14.16 -10.19
CA GLY A 37 -59.44 -13.24 -9.16
C GLY A 37 -60.09 -13.50 -7.81
N VAL A 38 -59.39 -13.17 -6.73
CA VAL A 38 -59.83 -13.38 -5.35
C VAL A 38 -59.75 -12.07 -4.57
N THR A 39 -60.88 -11.67 -3.98
CA THR A 39 -60.92 -10.49 -3.10
C THR A 39 -61.37 -10.90 -1.69
N ILE A 40 -60.58 -10.53 -0.70
CA ILE A 40 -60.83 -10.82 0.73
C ILE A 40 -60.86 -9.48 1.47
N THR A 41 -61.98 -9.14 2.08
CA THR A 41 -62.15 -7.88 2.76
C THR A 41 -62.78 -8.07 4.15
N GLY A 42 -62.15 -7.51 5.18
CA GLY A 42 -62.64 -7.52 6.56
C GLY A 42 -62.66 -8.90 7.19
N GLN A 43 -61.88 -9.83 6.70
CA GLN A 43 -61.88 -11.23 7.21
C GLN A 43 -60.61 -11.52 7.99
N SER A 44 -60.68 -12.35 8.98
CA SER A 44 -59.56 -12.81 9.77
C SER A 44 -59.37 -14.32 9.68
N GLY A 45 -58.11 -14.76 9.59
CA GLY A 45 -57.75 -16.17 9.56
C GLY A 45 -58.15 -16.87 8.25
N THR A 46 -58.24 -16.16 7.16
CA THR A 46 -58.50 -16.74 5.83
C THR A 46 -57.36 -17.63 5.38
N VAL A 47 -57.66 -18.76 4.79
CA VAL A 47 -56.66 -19.70 4.27
C VAL A 47 -56.94 -20.03 2.81
N LEU A 48 -55.96 -19.83 1.97
CA LEU A 48 -55.96 -20.28 0.59
C LEU A 48 -54.89 -21.36 0.43
N ASN A 49 -55.25 -22.51 -0.08
CA ASN A 49 -54.32 -23.62 -0.25
C ASN A 49 -54.28 -24.13 -1.68
N GLN A 50 -53.08 -24.29 -2.23
CA GLN A 50 -52.84 -24.97 -3.53
C GLN A 50 -53.74 -24.43 -4.65
N CYS A 51 -53.80 -23.14 -4.80
CA CYS A 51 -54.64 -22.45 -5.73
C CYS A 51 -53.86 -21.86 -6.89
N SER A 52 -54.55 -21.70 -8.04
CA SER A 52 -54.03 -20.93 -9.17
C SER A 52 -55.01 -19.81 -9.51
N ILE A 53 -54.52 -18.57 -9.48
CA ILE A 53 -55.32 -17.35 -9.72
C ILE A 53 -54.68 -16.64 -10.90
N ASN A 54 -55.37 -16.53 -12.01
CA ASN A 54 -54.89 -15.90 -13.22
C ASN A 54 -56.03 -15.21 -13.96
N PRO A 55 -56.57 -14.13 -13.42
CA PRO A 55 -57.67 -13.42 -14.04
C PRO A 55 -57.27 -12.90 -15.41
N THR A 56 -58.20 -13.06 -16.33
CA THR A 56 -58.10 -12.45 -17.67
C THR A 56 -58.85 -11.14 -17.63
N SER A 57 -58.27 -10.08 -18.13
CA SER A 57 -58.92 -8.79 -18.23
C SER A 57 -60.16 -8.90 -19.12
N PRO A 58 -61.32 -8.43 -18.66
CA PRO A 58 -62.51 -8.38 -19.47
C PRO A 58 -62.27 -7.48 -20.69
N THR A 59 -62.76 -7.87 -21.82
CA THR A 59 -62.56 -7.16 -23.10
C THR A 59 -63.25 -5.77 -23.08
N ASN A 60 -64.12 -5.48 -22.12
CA ASN A 60 -64.92 -4.26 -22.06
C ASN A 60 -64.59 -3.39 -20.85
N ASP A 61 -63.48 -3.62 -20.16
CA ASP A 61 -63.04 -2.77 -19.08
C ASP A 61 -62.60 -1.41 -19.60
N PRO A 62 -62.89 -0.33 -18.85
CA PRO A 62 -62.43 0.98 -19.23
C PRO A 62 -60.88 0.99 -19.20
N GLU A 63 -60.35 1.82 -20.03
CA GLU A 63 -58.88 1.95 -20.24
C GLU A 63 -58.11 2.30 -18.96
N TRP A 64 -58.81 2.67 -17.93
CA TRP A 64 -58.27 3.18 -16.67
C TRP A 64 -58.87 2.44 -15.46
N GLY A 65 -58.42 1.29 -15.16
CA GLY A 65 -58.73 0.54 -13.96
C GLY A 65 -57.57 -0.28 -13.50
N SER A 66 -57.39 -0.54 -12.20
CA SER A 66 -56.39 -1.47 -11.73
C SER A 66 -56.91 -2.90 -11.81
N LEU A 67 -56.08 -3.83 -12.14
CA LEU A 67 -56.40 -5.24 -12.16
C LEU A 67 -55.50 -5.99 -11.19
N SER A 68 -56.12 -6.69 -10.22
CA SER A 68 -55.43 -7.50 -9.22
C SER A 68 -55.86 -8.95 -9.32
N ALA A 69 -54.92 -9.89 -9.22
CA ALA A 69 -55.22 -11.31 -9.14
C ALA A 69 -55.72 -11.67 -7.73
N LEU A 70 -55.13 -11.14 -6.71
CA LEU A 70 -55.50 -11.34 -5.32
C LEU A 70 -55.48 -10.00 -4.56
N THR A 71 -56.57 -9.67 -3.90
CA THR A 71 -56.69 -8.47 -3.07
C THR A 71 -57.06 -8.87 -1.63
N MET A 72 -56.28 -8.35 -0.66
CA MET A 72 -56.55 -8.53 0.76
C MET A 72 -56.64 -7.15 1.44
N THR A 73 -57.81 -6.79 1.93
CA THR A 73 -58.01 -5.49 2.58
C THR A 73 -58.60 -5.67 3.98
N ASN A 74 -57.99 -4.99 4.96
CA ASN A 74 -58.44 -5.07 6.38
C ASN A 74 -58.55 -6.52 6.82
N SER A 75 -57.65 -7.39 6.46
CA SER A 75 -57.82 -8.83 6.61
C SER A 75 -56.56 -9.50 7.15
N SER A 76 -56.71 -10.75 7.60
CA SER A 76 -55.52 -11.57 7.88
C SER A 76 -55.65 -12.95 7.25
N GLY A 77 -54.54 -13.54 6.80
CA GLY A 77 -54.63 -14.83 6.15
C GLY A 77 -53.32 -15.53 5.86
N GLN A 78 -53.48 -16.75 5.34
CA GLN A 78 -52.37 -17.61 4.92
C GLN A 78 -52.58 -18.07 3.49
N LEU A 79 -51.53 -17.97 2.71
CA LEU A 79 -51.50 -18.41 1.31
C LEU A 79 -50.46 -19.53 1.22
N ASN A 80 -50.91 -20.77 1.05
CA ASN A 80 -50.03 -21.93 1.03
C ASN A 80 -49.96 -22.52 -0.39
N ASN A 81 -48.79 -22.44 -1.01
CA ASN A 81 -48.60 -22.89 -2.38
C ASN A 81 -49.63 -22.29 -3.35
N VAL A 82 -49.90 -21.01 -3.26
CA VAL A 82 -50.78 -20.27 -4.16
C VAL A 82 -49.97 -19.75 -5.34
N ASN A 83 -50.45 -20.00 -6.54
CA ASN A 83 -49.81 -19.44 -7.74
C ASN A 83 -50.76 -18.32 -8.25
N ALA A 84 -50.18 -17.14 -8.40
CA ALA A 84 -50.94 -15.99 -8.92
C ALA A 84 -50.15 -15.36 -10.08
N SER A 85 -50.84 -15.09 -11.15
CA SER A 85 -50.19 -14.50 -12.34
C SER A 85 -51.14 -13.54 -13.05
N LEU A 86 -50.56 -12.54 -13.67
CA LEU A 86 -51.24 -11.64 -14.60
C LEU A 86 -50.54 -11.66 -15.95
N GLU A 87 -51.33 -11.66 -16.99
CA GLU A 87 -50.85 -11.43 -18.34
C GLU A 87 -51.40 -10.09 -18.82
N ILE A 88 -50.54 -9.20 -19.23
CA ILE A 88 -50.88 -7.84 -19.63
C ILE A 88 -51.44 -7.83 -21.04
N PRO A 89 -52.68 -7.38 -21.25
CA PRO A 89 -53.28 -7.28 -22.55
C PRO A 89 -52.65 -6.20 -23.41
N ALA A 90 -52.73 -6.38 -24.73
CA ALA A 90 -52.26 -5.39 -25.70
C ALA A 90 -53.02 -4.06 -25.51
N ASN A 91 -52.30 -2.94 -25.66
CA ASN A 91 -52.89 -1.58 -25.63
C ASN A 91 -53.51 -1.13 -24.29
N ARG A 92 -53.06 -1.70 -23.20
CA ARG A 92 -53.53 -1.26 -21.86
C ARG A 92 -52.50 -0.33 -21.21
N ARG A 93 -53.04 0.64 -20.43
CA ARG A 93 -52.24 1.62 -19.64
C ARG A 93 -52.66 1.62 -18.18
N ASN A 94 -53.23 0.53 -17.70
CA ASN A 94 -53.72 0.42 -16.33
C ASN A 94 -52.56 0.06 -15.38
N SER A 95 -52.78 0.25 -14.08
CA SER A 95 -51.94 -0.33 -13.06
C SER A 95 -52.27 -1.82 -12.88
N PHE A 96 -51.27 -2.64 -12.76
CA PHE A 96 -51.39 -4.09 -12.57
C PHE A 96 -50.70 -4.49 -11.28
N GLU A 97 -51.43 -5.22 -10.45
CA GLU A 97 -50.91 -5.71 -9.16
C GLU A 97 -51.28 -7.20 -9.05
N VAL A 98 -50.28 -8.08 -9.00
CA VAL A 98 -50.63 -9.50 -8.86
C VAL A 98 -51.25 -9.76 -7.49
N VAL A 99 -50.68 -9.19 -6.46
CA VAL A 99 -51.17 -9.29 -5.07
C VAL A 99 -51.19 -7.91 -4.44
N ASN A 100 -52.40 -7.45 -4.07
CA ASN A 100 -52.60 -6.21 -3.32
C ASN A 100 -52.92 -6.53 -1.86
N ILE A 101 -52.17 -5.95 -0.94
CA ILE A 101 -52.28 -6.17 0.50
C ILE A 101 -52.36 -4.83 1.22
N THR A 102 -53.57 -4.46 1.66
CA THR A 102 -53.81 -3.18 2.30
C THR A 102 -54.37 -3.36 3.72
N ASN A 103 -53.78 -2.67 4.72
CA ASN A 103 -54.21 -2.76 6.12
C ASN A 103 -54.34 -4.20 6.61
N SER A 104 -53.45 -5.10 6.21
CA SER A 104 -53.65 -6.54 6.36
C SER A 104 -52.41 -7.24 6.95
N SER A 105 -52.59 -8.49 7.40
CA SER A 105 -51.51 -9.32 7.86
C SER A 105 -51.52 -10.67 7.12
N VAL A 106 -50.52 -10.93 6.32
CA VAL A 106 -50.49 -12.05 5.37
C VAL A 106 -49.24 -12.90 5.51
N ASN A 107 -49.40 -14.20 5.57
CA ASN A 107 -48.32 -15.15 5.52
C ASN A 107 -48.40 -15.95 4.21
N ILE A 108 -47.35 -16.00 3.46
CA ILE A 108 -47.24 -16.69 2.17
C ILE A 108 -46.18 -17.77 2.32
N ASP A 109 -46.52 -19.01 2.07
CA ASP A 109 -45.59 -20.14 2.08
C ASP A 109 -45.64 -20.90 0.76
N GLY A 110 -44.55 -20.79 -0.02
CA GLY A 110 -44.48 -21.36 -1.36
C GLY A 110 -45.30 -20.63 -2.40
N GLY A 111 -45.41 -21.22 -3.56
CA GLY A 111 -46.13 -20.69 -4.72
C GLY A 111 -45.25 -19.91 -5.68
N ASN A 112 -45.83 -19.65 -6.86
CA ASN A 112 -45.20 -18.87 -7.92
C ASN A 112 -46.05 -17.64 -8.19
N TYR A 113 -45.39 -16.51 -8.18
CA TYR A 113 -46.02 -15.23 -8.47
C TYR A 113 -45.34 -14.59 -9.67
N SER A 114 -46.10 -14.22 -10.71
CA SER A 114 -45.51 -13.70 -11.93
C SER A 114 -46.40 -12.71 -12.67
N ILE A 115 -45.75 -11.83 -13.40
CA ILE A 115 -46.39 -10.93 -14.33
C ILE A 115 -45.69 -11.07 -15.68
N THR A 116 -46.45 -11.09 -16.77
CA THR A 116 -45.90 -11.18 -18.12
C THR A 116 -46.52 -10.14 -19.04
N ASN A 117 -45.72 -9.54 -19.87
CA ASN A 117 -46.12 -8.53 -20.84
C ASN A 117 -45.77 -8.97 -22.27
N PRO A 118 -46.52 -9.92 -22.83
CA PRO A 118 -46.18 -10.50 -24.15
C PRO A 118 -46.44 -9.54 -25.32
N HIS A 119 -47.09 -8.40 -25.07
CA HIS A 119 -47.52 -7.46 -26.11
C HIS A 119 -46.71 -6.16 -26.10
N ASN A 120 -45.65 -6.08 -25.30
CA ASN A 120 -44.86 -4.85 -25.15
C ASN A 120 -45.74 -3.62 -24.86
N ALA A 121 -46.76 -3.77 -24.06
CA ALA A 121 -47.54 -2.64 -23.60
C ALA A 121 -46.67 -1.78 -22.64
N SER A 122 -47.05 -0.56 -22.39
CA SER A 122 -46.35 0.35 -21.47
C SER A 122 -47.14 0.61 -20.19
N PRO A 123 -47.58 -0.40 -19.47
CA PRO A 123 -48.19 -0.21 -18.17
C PRO A 123 -47.11 -0.11 -17.09
N ALA A 124 -47.54 0.35 -15.91
CA ALA A 124 -46.74 0.24 -14.69
C ALA A 124 -47.49 -0.71 -13.74
N GLY A 125 -46.78 -1.31 -12.82
CA GLY A 125 -47.42 -2.17 -11.82
C GLY A 125 -46.45 -2.91 -10.91
N TYR A 126 -47.03 -3.73 -10.06
CA TYR A 126 -46.30 -4.42 -9.01
C TYR A 126 -46.68 -5.89 -8.95
N LEU A 127 -45.68 -6.74 -8.63
CA LEU A 127 -46.04 -8.11 -8.28
C LEU A 127 -46.74 -8.15 -6.93
N PHE A 128 -46.24 -7.38 -5.98
CA PHE A 128 -46.85 -7.18 -4.68
C PHE A 128 -46.94 -5.69 -4.37
N ASP A 129 -48.17 -5.21 -4.11
CA ASP A 129 -48.41 -3.89 -3.54
C ASP A 129 -48.77 -4.06 -2.06
N ILE A 130 -47.94 -3.50 -1.18
CA ILE A 130 -48.04 -3.72 0.27
C ILE A 130 -48.16 -2.37 0.98
N ASN A 131 -49.38 -2.07 1.43
CA ASN A 131 -49.69 -0.77 2.03
C ASN A 131 -50.18 -0.96 3.47
N ASN A 132 -49.51 -0.28 4.42
CA ASN A 132 -49.85 -0.32 5.86
C ASN A 132 -50.05 -1.75 6.37
N SER A 133 -49.22 -2.67 5.98
CA SER A 133 -49.45 -4.10 6.11
C SER A 133 -48.24 -4.84 6.64
N THR A 134 -48.46 -6.05 7.16
CA THR A 134 -47.40 -6.97 7.56
C THR A 134 -47.45 -8.23 6.69
N THR A 135 -46.44 -8.45 5.90
CA THR A 135 -46.38 -9.57 4.98
C THR A 135 -45.14 -10.42 5.23
N ASN A 136 -45.35 -11.72 5.37
CA ASN A 136 -44.25 -12.68 5.49
C ASN A 136 -44.29 -13.63 4.30
N ILE A 137 -43.22 -13.75 3.57
CA ILE A 137 -43.10 -14.62 2.40
C ILE A 137 -41.98 -15.65 2.66
N SER A 138 -42.30 -16.91 2.47
CA SER A 138 -41.34 -17.98 2.68
C SER A 138 -41.38 -18.97 1.52
N ASN A 139 -40.23 -19.51 1.14
CA ASN A 139 -40.08 -20.59 0.16
C ASN A 139 -40.74 -20.27 -1.21
N ALA A 140 -40.83 -19.00 -1.58
CA ALA A 140 -41.51 -18.56 -2.79
C ALA A 140 -40.51 -18.31 -3.92
N LYS A 141 -41.00 -18.45 -5.15
CA LYS A 141 -40.27 -18.05 -6.34
C LYS A 141 -41.02 -16.91 -7.01
N LEU A 142 -40.38 -15.78 -7.12
CA LEU A 142 -40.96 -14.55 -7.62
C LEU A 142 -40.18 -14.10 -8.86
N SER A 143 -40.89 -13.81 -9.94
CA SER A 143 -40.26 -13.34 -11.14
C SER A 143 -41.14 -12.43 -11.98
N ILE A 144 -40.53 -11.48 -12.62
CA ILE A 144 -41.12 -10.69 -13.68
C ILE A 144 -40.42 -11.11 -14.99
N GLY A 145 -41.23 -11.49 -15.96
CA GLY A 145 -40.75 -11.84 -17.30
C GLY A 145 -40.27 -10.59 -18.01
N ALA A 146 -39.38 -10.76 -18.97
CA ALA A 146 -38.83 -9.66 -19.73
C ALA A 146 -39.94 -8.83 -20.35
N SER A 147 -39.97 -7.57 -20.00
CA SER A 147 -40.89 -6.57 -20.56
C SER A 147 -40.03 -5.49 -21.22
N SER A 148 -40.28 -5.24 -22.47
CA SER A 148 -39.46 -4.30 -23.21
C SER A 148 -39.87 -2.84 -22.99
N ASN A 149 -40.99 -2.53 -22.38
CA ASN A 149 -41.55 -1.18 -22.29
C ASN A 149 -42.37 -0.89 -21.02
N GLY A 150 -42.42 -1.76 -20.04
CA GLY A 150 -43.20 -1.54 -18.81
C GLY A 150 -42.32 -1.41 -17.59
N LEU A 151 -42.71 -0.58 -16.64
CA LEU A 151 -42.00 -0.44 -15.35
C LEU A 151 -42.72 -1.29 -14.32
N PHE A 152 -42.16 -2.42 -13.96
CA PHE A 152 -42.74 -3.35 -13.01
C PHE A 152 -41.77 -3.66 -11.89
N ASP A 153 -42.13 -3.30 -10.68
CA ASP A 153 -41.36 -3.70 -9.51
C ASP A 153 -41.93 -4.99 -8.89
N ILE A 154 -41.12 -5.75 -8.22
CA ILE A 154 -41.61 -6.94 -7.53
C ILE A 154 -42.38 -6.54 -6.28
N PHE A 155 -41.82 -5.68 -5.45
CA PHE A 155 -42.45 -5.20 -4.25
C PHE A 155 -42.55 -3.69 -4.27
N HIS A 156 -43.76 -3.20 -4.14
CA HIS A 156 -44.03 -1.82 -3.80
C HIS A 156 -44.44 -1.75 -2.33
N ILE A 157 -43.76 -0.92 -1.55
CA ILE A 157 -43.90 -0.93 -0.08
C ILE A 157 -44.24 0.44 0.41
N ASP A 158 -45.50 0.59 0.87
CA ASP A 158 -46.02 1.86 1.34
C ASP A 158 -46.27 1.89 2.84
N ASN A 159 -46.28 3.07 3.39
CA ASN A 159 -47.00 3.46 4.63
C ASN A 159 -46.84 2.49 5.81
N ASN A 160 -45.71 2.54 6.54
CA ASN A 160 -45.48 1.72 7.74
C ASN A 160 -45.57 0.20 7.52
N SER A 161 -45.31 -0.25 6.32
CA SER A 161 -45.39 -1.66 6.00
C SER A 161 -44.16 -2.43 6.46
N THR A 162 -44.37 -3.71 6.75
CA THR A 162 -43.29 -4.63 7.11
C THR A 162 -43.34 -5.86 6.20
N LEU A 163 -42.26 -6.09 5.47
CA LEU A 163 -42.10 -7.27 4.63
C LEU A 163 -40.97 -8.13 5.17
N THR A 164 -41.20 -9.42 5.34
CA THR A 164 -40.16 -10.41 5.68
C THR A 164 -40.12 -11.49 4.60
N ILE A 165 -38.97 -11.74 4.07
CA ILE A 165 -38.76 -12.74 3.01
C ILE A 165 -37.79 -13.78 3.54
N ASN A 166 -38.11 -15.05 3.40
CA ASN A 166 -37.29 -16.17 3.87
C ASN A 166 -37.12 -17.23 2.77
N ASN A 167 -35.89 -17.70 2.60
CA ASN A 167 -35.56 -18.85 1.75
C ASN A 167 -36.19 -18.75 0.33
N SER A 168 -36.15 -17.58 -0.28
CA SER A 168 -36.85 -17.30 -1.53
C SER A 168 -35.89 -16.89 -2.64
N GLU A 169 -36.33 -17.09 -3.89
CA GLU A 169 -35.59 -16.70 -5.08
C GLU A 169 -36.39 -15.63 -5.82
N ILE A 170 -35.78 -14.49 -6.04
CA ILE A 170 -36.43 -13.29 -6.59
C ILE A 170 -35.61 -12.83 -7.79
N THR A 171 -36.24 -12.79 -8.97
CA THR A 171 -35.54 -12.47 -10.22
C THR A 171 -36.33 -11.49 -11.06
N ILE A 172 -35.65 -10.46 -11.55
CA ILE A 172 -36.15 -9.52 -12.54
C ILE A 172 -35.12 -9.42 -13.67
N ASN A 173 -35.57 -9.41 -14.91
CA ASN A 173 -34.67 -9.48 -16.07
C ASN A 173 -34.71 -8.22 -16.94
N ASP A 174 -35.49 -7.23 -16.58
CA ASP A 174 -35.54 -5.92 -17.21
C ASP A 174 -34.88 -4.83 -16.35
N ASP A 175 -35.09 -3.58 -16.67
CA ASP A 175 -34.53 -2.42 -16.01
C ASP A 175 -35.32 -1.92 -14.79
N SER A 176 -36.32 -2.68 -14.36
CA SER A 176 -37.16 -2.40 -13.19
C SER A 176 -36.48 -2.73 -11.87
N SER A 177 -37.12 -2.44 -10.73
CA SER A 177 -36.55 -2.66 -9.38
C SER A 177 -37.19 -3.86 -8.67
N ILE A 178 -36.39 -4.55 -7.82
CA ILE A 178 -36.95 -5.60 -6.96
C ILE A 178 -37.79 -4.98 -5.84
N LEU A 179 -37.31 -3.91 -5.25
CA LEU A 179 -37.96 -3.20 -4.16
C LEU A 179 -38.15 -1.73 -4.55
N SER A 180 -39.35 -1.25 -4.54
CA SER A 180 -39.64 0.18 -4.53
C SER A 180 -40.39 0.55 -3.27
N TYR A 181 -40.22 1.77 -2.80
CA TYR A 181 -40.97 2.23 -1.67
C TYR A 181 -41.48 3.65 -1.86
N GLU A 182 -42.60 3.91 -1.18
CA GLU A 182 -43.21 5.23 -1.15
C GLU A 182 -43.68 5.53 0.28
N ALA A 183 -43.57 6.77 0.68
CA ALA A 183 -44.11 7.23 1.97
C ALA A 183 -44.74 8.59 1.77
N SER A 184 -45.97 8.74 2.30
CA SER A 184 -46.71 9.98 2.13
C SER A 184 -46.37 11.06 3.15
N ASN A 185 -45.54 10.76 4.13
CA ASN A 185 -45.00 11.75 5.10
C ASN A 185 -43.80 11.23 5.90
N GLU A 186 -43.03 12.14 6.45
CA GLU A 186 -41.83 11.87 7.19
C GLU A 186 -41.92 11.00 8.45
N ASN A 187 -43.13 10.79 8.95
CA ASN A 187 -43.33 9.97 10.13
C ASN A 187 -43.56 8.50 9.79
N GLN A 188 -43.54 8.15 8.54
CA GLN A 188 -43.74 6.76 8.11
C GLN A 188 -42.46 5.98 8.10
N ASN A 189 -42.54 4.70 8.45
CA ASN A 189 -41.38 3.84 8.60
C ASN A 189 -41.72 2.46 8.04
N SER A 190 -41.17 2.14 6.90
CA SER A 190 -41.32 0.82 6.30
C SER A 190 -40.08 -0.01 6.50
N LYS A 191 -40.24 -1.33 6.63
CA LYS A 191 -39.15 -2.23 6.96
C LYS A 191 -39.20 -3.50 6.13
N VAL A 192 -38.07 -3.86 5.59
CA VAL A 192 -37.87 -5.13 4.87
C VAL A 192 -36.80 -5.97 5.54
N VAL A 193 -37.05 -7.26 5.73
CA VAL A 193 -36.06 -8.22 6.23
C VAL A 193 -35.99 -9.39 5.28
N ILE A 194 -34.81 -9.66 4.77
CA ILE A 194 -34.57 -10.71 3.77
C ILE A 194 -33.56 -11.71 4.33
N ASN A 195 -34.00 -12.95 4.46
CA ASN A 195 -33.22 -14.01 5.10
C ASN A 195 -32.97 -15.16 4.13
N ASN A 196 -31.74 -15.61 4.03
CA ASN A 196 -31.32 -16.81 3.28
C ASN A 196 -31.88 -16.81 1.84
N SER A 197 -31.89 -15.68 1.18
CA SER A 197 -32.56 -15.51 -0.11
C SER A 197 -31.60 -15.01 -1.19
N ILE A 198 -32.01 -15.18 -2.43
CA ILE A 198 -31.25 -14.72 -3.61
C ILE A 198 -32.10 -13.69 -4.35
N LEU A 199 -31.55 -12.49 -4.51
CA LEU A 199 -32.15 -11.42 -5.29
C LEU A 199 -31.26 -11.15 -6.51
N SER A 200 -31.84 -11.17 -7.70
CA SER A 200 -31.10 -10.98 -8.95
C SER A 200 -31.85 -10.01 -9.88
N ALA A 201 -31.20 -8.90 -10.18
CA ALA A 201 -31.67 -7.89 -11.14
C ALA A 201 -30.49 -7.46 -12.04
N PRO A 202 -30.02 -8.33 -12.93
CA PRO A 202 -28.76 -8.07 -13.67
C PRO A 202 -28.81 -6.81 -14.53
N ASN A 203 -29.97 -6.38 -14.97
CA ASN A 203 -30.15 -5.19 -15.78
C ASN A 203 -30.91 -4.07 -15.04
N GLY A 204 -31.38 -4.32 -13.85
CA GLY A 204 -32.23 -3.40 -13.11
C GLY A 204 -31.73 -3.10 -11.69
N GLY A 205 -32.57 -2.43 -10.92
CA GLY A 205 -32.29 -2.03 -9.54
C GLY A 205 -32.70 -3.06 -8.50
N ILE A 206 -32.02 -3.06 -7.37
CA ILE A 206 -32.44 -3.84 -6.21
C ILE A 206 -33.42 -3.01 -5.38
N ILE A 207 -33.07 -1.75 -5.12
CA ILE A 207 -33.86 -0.84 -4.34
C ILE A 207 -34.05 0.44 -5.14
N GLY A 208 -35.27 0.73 -5.50
CA GLY A 208 -35.67 1.97 -6.13
C GLY A 208 -36.50 2.81 -5.16
N VAL A 209 -36.46 4.10 -5.32
CA VAL A 209 -37.33 5.03 -4.65
C VAL A 209 -38.39 5.48 -5.64
N SER A 210 -39.67 5.25 -5.31
CA SER A 210 -40.75 5.73 -6.13
C SER A 210 -41.16 7.13 -5.64
N SER A 211 -41.11 8.10 -6.52
CA SER A 211 -41.72 9.40 -6.24
C SER A 211 -43.22 9.22 -6.32
N GLY A 212 -43.92 9.50 -5.23
CA GLY A 212 -45.37 9.48 -5.23
C GLY A 212 -45.94 10.36 -6.32
N LEU A 213 -47.22 10.16 -6.61
CA LEU A 213 -47.98 10.90 -7.64
C LEU A 213 -47.88 12.44 -7.50
N ASN A 214 -47.46 12.91 -6.36
CA ASN A 214 -47.25 14.33 -6.08
C ASN A 214 -45.76 14.74 -6.05
N GLY A 215 -44.85 13.83 -6.34
CA GLY A 215 -43.40 14.15 -6.37
C GLY A 215 -42.78 14.35 -5.00
N GLU A 216 -43.42 13.92 -3.93
CA GLU A 216 -42.90 14.04 -2.57
C GLU A 216 -42.84 12.69 -1.92
N THR A 217 -41.61 12.23 -1.62
CA THR A 217 -41.40 11.02 -0.82
C THR A 217 -40.68 11.42 0.46
N HIS A 218 -41.28 11.15 1.57
CA HIS A 218 -40.72 11.40 2.90
C HIS A 218 -40.78 10.12 3.71
N GLY A 219 -39.86 9.91 4.59
CA GLY A 219 -39.92 8.81 5.54
C GLY A 219 -38.62 8.02 5.68
N ASN A 220 -38.73 6.99 6.52
CA ASN A 220 -37.61 6.13 6.81
C ASN A 220 -37.85 4.74 6.22
N PHE A 221 -36.92 4.26 5.45
CA PHE A 221 -36.97 2.92 4.89
C PHE A 221 -35.78 2.11 5.36
N SER A 222 -36.02 0.93 5.91
CA SER A 222 -34.98 0.09 6.46
C SER A 222 -35.02 -1.29 5.83
N ILE A 223 -33.87 -1.70 5.27
CA ILE A 223 -33.72 -3.03 4.68
C ILE A 223 -32.61 -3.76 5.42
N THR A 224 -32.88 -5.02 5.78
CA THR A 224 -31.88 -5.91 6.40
C THR A 224 -31.74 -7.17 5.56
N PHE A 225 -30.53 -7.42 5.08
CA PHE A 225 -30.17 -8.67 4.43
C PHE A 225 -29.41 -9.56 5.41
N ASN A 226 -29.87 -10.80 5.57
CA ASN A 226 -29.24 -11.79 6.42
C ASN A 226 -28.90 -13.04 5.58
N ASN A 227 -27.62 -13.39 5.52
CA ASN A 227 -27.14 -14.58 4.81
C ASN A 227 -27.73 -14.67 3.39
N SER A 228 -27.77 -13.54 2.68
CA SER A 228 -28.41 -13.42 1.38
C SER A 228 -27.43 -12.96 0.30
N THR A 229 -27.75 -13.29 -0.95
CA THR A 229 -26.99 -12.83 -2.12
C THR A 229 -27.85 -11.87 -2.92
N VAL A 230 -27.31 -10.69 -3.18
CA VAL A 230 -28.04 -9.58 -3.81
C VAL A 230 -27.18 -9.08 -4.97
N GLN A 231 -27.68 -9.23 -6.18
CA GLN A 231 -26.96 -8.89 -7.39
C GLN A 231 -27.85 -8.07 -8.34
N GLY A 232 -27.45 -6.84 -8.59
CA GLY A 232 -28.14 -5.93 -9.50
C GLY A 232 -27.18 -5.00 -10.22
N LEU A 233 -27.65 -4.33 -11.28
CA LEU A 233 -26.95 -3.21 -11.88
C LEU A 233 -26.87 -2.06 -10.87
N GLY A 234 -28.01 -1.72 -10.26
CA GLY A 234 -28.10 -0.78 -9.16
C GLY A 234 -28.42 -1.47 -7.84
N LEU A 235 -27.65 -1.19 -6.78
CA LEU A 235 -28.03 -1.61 -5.44
C LEU A 235 -29.12 -0.68 -4.91
N THR A 236 -28.91 0.64 -5.03
CA THR A 236 -29.87 1.66 -4.60
C THR A 236 -29.54 3.03 -5.21
N SER A 237 -30.56 3.81 -5.45
CA SER A 237 -30.39 5.21 -5.82
C SER A 237 -31.37 6.08 -5.02
N ALA A 238 -30.96 7.30 -4.75
CA ALA A 238 -31.82 8.35 -4.22
C ALA A 238 -31.50 9.62 -5.01
N GLU A 239 -32.39 9.98 -5.87
CA GLU A 239 -32.23 11.09 -6.80
C GLU A 239 -33.21 12.21 -6.50
N ASP A 240 -32.78 13.42 -6.76
CA ASP A 240 -33.62 14.58 -6.71
C ASP A 240 -34.38 14.72 -8.04
N VAL A 241 -35.62 14.30 -8.07
CA VAL A 241 -36.41 14.30 -9.29
C VAL A 241 -36.86 15.74 -9.62
N ASN A 242 -36.61 16.13 -10.83
CA ASN A 242 -36.96 17.42 -11.42
C ASN A 242 -36.25 18.68 -10.88
N GLY A 243 -35.10 18.53 -10.24
CA GLY A 243 -34.37 19.69 -9.75
C GLY A 243 -35.07 20.47 -8.63
N GLN A 244 -35.99 19.82 -7.96
CA GLN A 244 -36.72 20.38 -6.82
C GLN A 244 -36.07 19.89 -5.53
N ALA A 245 -34.86 20.33 -5.29
CA ALA A 245 -33.98 19.85 -4.19
C ALA A 245 -34.57 19.89 -2.78
N ASP A 246 -35.71 20.54 -2.59
CA ASP A 246 -36.26 20.82 -1.27
C ASP A 246 -37.43 19.90 -0.87
N SER A 247 -37.89 19.03 -1.76
CA SER A 247 -39.12 18.28 -1.51
C SER A 247 -38.94 16.80 -1.18
N LEU A 248 -37.73 16.24 -1.45
CA LEU A 248 -37.46 14.82 -1.19
C LEU A 248 -36.51 14.65 0.00
N SER A 249 -37.00 14.10 1.10
CA SER A 249 -36.19 13.76 2.25
C SER A 249 -36.30 12.27 2.58
N GLU A 250 -35.49 11.47 1.93
CA GLU A 250 -35.46 10.04 2.11
C GLU A 250 -34.37 9.64 3.06
N ASN A 251 -34.67 8.72 3.94
CA ASN A 251 -33.69 8.15 4.85
C ASN A 251 -33.66 6.62 4.70
N LEU A 252 -32.87 6.15 3.77
CA LEU A 252 -32.70 4.72 3.52
C LEU A 252 -31.56 4.17 4.40
N THR A 253 -31.86 3.10 5.13
CA THR A 253 -30.87 2.37 5.92
C THR A 253 -30.79 0.93 5.45
N ILE A 254 -29.60 0.52 4.99
CA ILE A 254 -29.33 -0.84 4.53
C ILE A 254 -28.39 -1.50 5.53
N ILE A 255 -28.81 -2.64 6.07
CA ILE A 255 -28.01 -3.45 6.99
C ILE A 255 -27.77 -4.80 6.32
N SER A 256 -26.52 -5.14 6.16
CA SER A 256 -26.12 -6.41 5.53
C SER A 256 -25.35 -7.26 6.55
N ASN A 257 -25.89 -8.42 6.88
CA ASN A 257 -25.31 -9.38 7.80
C ASN A 257 -24.96 -10.66 7.05
N ASP A 258 -23.68 -11.08 7.08
CA ASP A 258 -23.20 -12.30 6.46
C ASP A 258 -23.66 -12.44 4.99
N SER A 259 -23.78 -11.33 4.27
CA SER A 259 -24.41 -11.26 2.95
C SER A 259 -23.45 -10.69 1.90
N LYS A 260 -23.81 -10.89 0.62
CA LYS A 260 -23.05 -10.40 -0.52
C LYS A 260 -23.93 -9.48 -1.34
N LEU A 261 -23.50 -8.23 -1.46
CA LEU A 261 -24.19 -7.21 -2.22
C LEU A 261 -23.37 -6.85 -3.47
N SER A 262 -24.02 -6.55 -4.57
CA SER A 262 -23.40 -5.92 -5.74
C SER A 262 -24.34 -4.93 -6.40
N GLY A 263 -23.76 -3.94 -7.04
CA GLY A 263 -24.45 -2.87 -7.74
C GLY A 263 -23.96 -1.50 -7.33
N ILE A 264 -24.35 -0.48 -8.11
CA ILE A 264 -24.04 0.90 -7.82
C ILE A 264 -24.94 1.43 -6.70
N ALA A 265 -24.38 2.20 -5.80
CA ALA A 265 -25.13 3.00 -4.83
C ALA A 265 -24.88 4.47 -5.12
N TYR A 266 -25.97 5.25 -5.23
CA TYR A 266 -25.86 6.62 -5.67
C TYR A 266 -26.83 7.51 -4.92
N VAL A 267 -26.30 8.59 -4.34
CA VAL A 267 -27.10 9.63 -3.68
C VAL A 267 -26.92 10.93 -4.44
N ASP A 268 -27.97 11.42 -5.03
CA ASP A 268 -28.04 12.78 -5.53
C ASP A 268 -28.89 13.64 -4.57
N GLY A 269 -28.83 14.94 -4.70
CA GLY A 269 -29.55 15.83 -3.83
C GLY A 269 -28.94 16.00 -2.43
N SER A 270 -29.45 17.00 -1.71
CA SER A 270 -28.92 17.39 -0.39
C SER A 270 -29.69 16.79 0.78
N ASN A 271 -30.92 16.35 0.57
CA ASN A 271 -31.82 15.90 1.63
C ASN A 271 -31.91 14.38 1.73
N SER A 272 -31.62 13.66 0.67
CA SER A 272 -31.69 12.19 0.65
C SER A 272 -30.48 11.57 1.33
N LYS A 273 -30.68 10.44 2.01
CA LYS A 273 -29.65 9.74 2.78
C LYS A 273 -29.69 8.25 2.51
N ILE A 274 -28.52 7.70 2.22
CA ILE A 274 -28.31 6.26 2.15
C ILE A 274 -27.26 5.87 3.16
N ASN A 275 -27.65 5.11 4.18
CA ASN A 275 -26.76 4.61 5.21
C ASN A 275 -26.56 3.10 4.99
N LEU A 276 -25.34 2.67 4.80
CA LEU A 276 -25.00 1.27 4.58
C LEU A 276 -24.14 0.72 5.72
N ALA A 277 -24.58 -0.39 6.30
CA ALA A 277 -23.82 -1.13 7.29
C ALA A 277 -23.48 -2.53 6.78
N LEU A 278 -22.21 -2.87 6.72
CA LEU A 278 -21.72 -4.19 6.30
C LEU A 278 -21.15 -4.94 7.52
N ASN A 279 -21.88 -5.95 7.98
CA ASN A 279 -21.46 -6.83 9.08
C ASN A 279 -21.08 -8.18 8.49
N ASN A 280 -19.80 -8.55 8.52
CA ASN A 280 -19.26 -9.76 7.88
C ASN A 280 -19.72 -9.90 6.42
N SER A 281 -19.97 -8.81 5.76
CA SER A 281 -20.60 -8.75 4.45
C SER A 281 -19.68 -8.11 3.43
N SER A 282 -19.98 -8.35 2.16
CA SER A 282 -19.25 -7.71 1.08
C SER A 282 -20.18 -6.91 0.17
N TRP A 283 -19.64 -5.83 -0.35
CA TRP A 283 -20.25 -5.03 -1.39
C TRP A 283 -19.29 -4.88 -2.56
N ASN A 284 -19.74 -5.36 -3.71
CA ASN A 284 -19.01 -5.23 -4.96
C ASN A 284 -19.58 -4.02 -5.70
N ILE A 285 -18.85 -2.92 -5.69
CA ILE A 285 -19.30 -1.70 -6.33
C ILE A 285 -19.03 -1.76 -7.82
N SER A 286 -19.97 -1.29 -8.62
CA SER A 286 -19.83 -1.19 -10.06
C SER A 286 -19.99 0.26 -10.50
N THR A 287 -19.73 0.53 -11.77
CA THR A 287 -20.04 1.82 -12.40
C THR A 287 -21.13 1.63 -13.43
N TYR A 288 -21.88 2.68 -13.65
CA TYR A 288 -22.92 2.73 -14.66
C TYR A 288 -22.61 3.91 -15.59
N PHE A 289 -22.65 3.67 -16.86
CA PHE A 289 -22.48 4.73 -17.84
C PHE A 289 -23.84 5.25 -18.26
N ASN A 290 -24.16 6.44 -17.86
CA ASN A 290 -25.38 7.12 -18.28
C ASN A 290 -25.15 7.66 -19.68
N GLU A 291 -25.87 7.09 -20.67
CA GLU A 291 -25.70 7.45 -22.07
C GLU A 291 -26.28 8.83 -22.36
N GLU A 292 -27.32 9.21 -21.63
CA GLU A 292 -27.96 10.51 -21.87
C GLU A 292 -27.07 11.66 -21.42
N GLU A 293 -26.42 11.50 -20.27
CA GLU A 293 -25.49 12.51 -19.76
C GLU A 293 -24.07 12.32 -20.30
N ASN A 294 -23.82 11.23 -21.02
CA ASN A 294 -22.52 10.85 -21.54
C ASN A 294 -21.48 10.87 -20.40
N LYS A 295 -21.82 10.25 -19.30
CA LYS A 295 -21.01 10.31 -18.09
C LYS A 295 -21.11 9.02 -17.27
N THR A 296 -19.99 8.64 -16.66
CA THR A 296 -19.95 7.52 -15.72
C THR A 296 -20.45 7.98 -14.34
N VAL A 297 -21.49 7.36 -13.85
CA VAL A 297 -22.00 7.60 -12.51
C VAL A 297 -21.08 6.94 -11.49
N GLN A 298 -20.66 7.68 -10.49
CA GLN A 298 -19.77 7.23 -9.44
C GLN A 298 -20.55 6.86 -8.19
N ASN A 299 -20.01 5.94 -7.39
CA ASN A 299 -20.68 5.50 -6.20
C ASN A 299 -20.67 6.56 -5.10
N SER A 300 -21.81 6.74 -4.43
CA SER A 300 -21.91 7.64 -3.28
C SER A 300 -22.87 7.12 -2.22
N LEU A 301 -22.55 7.37 -0.96
CA LEU A 301 -23.35 7.05 0.23
C LEU A 301 -23.34 8.23 1.17
N THR A 302 -24.33 8.29 2.05
CA THR A 302 -24.28 9.24 3.16
C THR A 302 -23.32 8.73 4.23
N ASN A 303 -23.55 7.53 4.76
CA ASN A 303 -22.66 6.94 5.78
C ASN A 303 -22.36 5.48 5.43
N LEU A 304 -21.14 5.07 5.75
CA LEU A 304 -20.68 3.68 5.60
C LEU A 304 -20.14 3.16 6.94
N SER A 305 -20.75 2.12 7.46
CA SER A 305 -20.30 1.44 8.67
C SER A 305 -19.80 0.04 8.34
N LEU A 306 -18.61 -0.30 8.77
CA LEU A 306 -17.97 -1.57 8.48
C LEU A 306 -17.68 -2.32 9.78
N ASN A 307 -18.22 -3.50 9.92
CA ASN A 307 -17.88 -4.44 10.98
C ASN A 307 -17.38 -5.73 10.32
N ASN A 308 -16.09 -5.80 10.06
CA ASN A 308 -15.49 -6.84 9.23
C ASN A 308 -16.11 -6.85 7.82
N GLY A 309 -16.52 -5.68 7.35
CA GLY A 309 -17.10 -5.50 6.01
C GLY A 309 -16.01 -5.38 4.95
N THR A 310 -16.36 -5.76 3.72
CA THR A 310 -15.44 -5.69 2.60
C THR A 310 -16.06 -4.96 1.43
N VAL A 311 -15.34 -4.04 0.83
CA VAL A 311 -15.75 -3.31 -0.38
C VAL A 311 -14.79 -3.63 -1.50
N TYR A 312 -15.32 -4.15 -2.60
CA TYR A 312 -14.55 -4.46 -3.80
C TYR A 312 -14.87 -3.42 -4.87
N PHE A 313 -13.83 -2.82 -5.42
CA PHE A 313 -13.96 -1.97 -6.57
C PHE A 313 -13.84 -2.83 -7.83
N ASP A 314 -14.94 -3.00 -8.53
CA ASP A 314 -14.96 -3.76 -9.77
C ASP A 314 -14.18 -3.02 -10.85
N ARG A 315 -13.54 -3.80 -11.70
CA ARG A 315 -12.77 -3.23 -12.79
C ARG A 315 -13.56 -3.18 -14.07
N PHE A 316 -14.01 -2.01 -14.43
CA PHE A 316 -14.62 -1.74 -15.73
C PHE A 316 -13.58 -1.15 -16.69
N GLY A 317 -12.99 -2.01 -17.50
CA GLY A 317 -12.03 -1.56 -18.52
C GLY A 317 -10.86 -0.80 -17.91
N THR A 318 -10.69 0.45 -18.31
CA THR A 318 -9.60 1.34 -17.86
C THR A 318 -10.08 2.41 -16.87
N ASN A 319 -11.36 2.39 -16.50
CA ASN A 319 -11.92 3.43 -15.66
C ASN A 319 -11.74 3.08 -14.19
N TYR A 320 -11.16 4.01 -13.45
CA TYR A 320 -11.04 3.94 -12.00
C TYR A 320 -12.26 4.55 -11.35
N GLN A 321 -12.66 3.98 -10.23
CA GLN A 321 -13.90 4.35 -9.55
C GLN A 321 -13.61 5.20 -8.33
N THR A 322 -14.57 6.05 -7.99
CA THR A 322 -14.54 6.79 -6.73
C THR A 322 -15.77 6.44 -5.91
N LEU A 323 -15.54 6.04 -4.66
CA LEU A 323 -16.59 5.91 -3.66
C LEU A 323 -16.58 7.17 -2.79
N THR A 324 -17.63 7.96 -2.88
CA THR A 324 -17.79 9.17 -2.06
C THR A 324 -18.72 8.88 -0.88
N ILE A 325 -18.20 9.04 0.33
CA ILE A 325 -18.97 8.96 1.56
C ILE A 325 -19.21 10.41 2.01
N LYS A 326 -20.43 10.89 1.81
CA LYS A 326 -20.80 12.29 2.07
C LYS A 326 -20.74 12.65 3.56
N GLY A 327 -21.02 11.70 4.42
CA GLY A 327 -20.92 11.79 5.88
C GLY A 327 -19.75 10.96 6.40
N ASP A 328 -20.05 10.03 7.32
CA ASP A 328 -19.02 9.34 8.11
C ASP A 328 -18.71 7.93 7.62
N LEU A 329 -17.44 7.58 7.69
CA LEU A 329 -16.93 6.21 7.57
C LEU A 329 -16.55 5.73 8.96
N THR A 330 -17.11 4.59 9.41
CA THR A 330 -16.87 4.09 10.76
C THR A 330 -16.55 2.59 10.79
N GLY A 331 -15.91 2.16 11.87
CA GLY A 331 -15.69 0.74 12.15
C GLY A 331 -14.38 0.17 11.58
N ASN A 332 -14.43 -1.09 11.10
CA ASN A 332 -13.24 -1.79 10.61
C ASN A 332 -13.61 -2.61 9.37
N GLY A 333 -12.93 -2.33 8.27
CA GLY A 333 -13.20 -3.04 7.03
C GLY A 333 -12.02 -3.10 6.09
N THR A 334 -12.22 -3.78 4.97
CA THR A 334 -11.19 -3.94 3.93
C THR A 334 -11.72 -3.41 2.60
N PHE A 335 -10.91 -2.63 1.92
CA PHE A 335 -11.19 -2.14 0.58
C PHE A 335 -10.19 -2.74 -0.40
N TYR A 336 -10.68 -3.29 -1.51
CA TYR A 336 -9.87 -3.80 -2.61
C TYR A 336 -9.90 -2.77 -3.74
N LEU A 337 -8.75 -2.13 -3.96
CA LEU A 337 -8.60 -1.02 -4.90
C LEU A 337 -7.68 -1.38 -6.05
N ASN A 338 -8.01 -0.93 -7.24
CA ASN A 338 -7.12 -1.04 -8.40
C ASN A 338 -6.29 0.23 -8.55
N THR A 339 -5.04 0.08 -8.97
CA THR A 339 -4.13 1.21 -9.23
C THR A 339 -3.39 1.02 -10.54
N LEU A 340 -3.01 2.12 -11.15
CA LEU A 340 -2.04 2.21 -12.24
C LEU A 340 -1.02 3.28 -11.84
N ILE A 341 -0.04 2.86 -11.06
CA ILE A 341 0.98 3.76 -10.50
C ILE A 341 1.69 4.56 -11.59
N PRO A 342 2.11 3.97 -12.73
CA PRO A 342 2.75 4.73 -13.80
C PRO A 342 1.86 5.80 -14.43
N GLY A 343 0.56 5.60 -14.38
CA GLY A 343 -0.45 6.54 -14.90
C GLY A 343 -0.97 7.52 -13.86
N PHE A 344 -0.51 7.43 -12.62
CA PHE A 344 -1.00 8.23 -11.49
C PHE A 344 -2.51 8.09 -11.29
N GLN A 345 -3.06 6.90 -11.53
CA GLN A 345 -4.48 6.60 -11.47
C GLN A 345 -4.78 5.53 -10.42
N SER A 346 -5.93 5.63 -9.79
CA SER A 346 -6.39 4.63 -8.81
C SER A 346 -7.89 4.71 -8.59
N ASP A 347 -8.47 3.62 -8.14
CA ASP A 347 -9.71 3.69 -7.38
C ASP A 347 -9.48 4.54 -6.13
N LYS A 348 -10.53 5.23 -5.68
CA LYS A 348 -10.39 6.20 -4.61
C LYS A 348 -11.57 6.16 -3.65
N ILE A 349 -11.27 6.39 -2.38
CA ILE A 349 -12.26 6.57 -1.32
C ILE A 349 -12.19 8.02 -0.88
N VAL A 350 -13.33 8.71 -0.90
CA VAL A 350 -13.43 10.12 -0.46
C VAL A 350 -14.43 10.18 0.70
N VAL A 351 -14.00 10.63 1.86
CA VAL A 351 -14.84 10.79 3.05
C VAL A 351 -14.95 12.27 3.36
N LEU A 352 -16.13 12.83 3.15
CA LEU A 352 -16.38 14.26 3.37
C LEU A 352 -16.68 14.58 4.83
N GLY A 353 -17.20 13.62 5.59
CA GLY A 353 -17.36 13.71 7.03
C GLY A 353 -16.16 13.20 7.80
N LYS A 354 -16.40 12.46 8.87
CA LYS A 354 -15.33 11.87 9.68
C LYS A 354 -15.03 10.45 9.24
N ALA A 355 -13.75 10.15 9.17
CA ALA A 355 -13.30 8.78 9.00
C ALA A 355 -12.76 8.29 10.36
N GLU A 356 -13.35 7.22 10.90
CA GLU A 356 -12.99 6.65 12.21
C GLU A 356 -12.82 5.14 12.11
N GLY A 357 -11.91 4.60 12.92
CA GLY A 357 -11.65 3.17 12.96
C GLY A 357 -10.40 2.72 12.22
N ASN A 358 -10.30 1.39 12.01
CA ASN A 358 -9.08 0.81 11.45
C ASN A 358 -9.41 0.05 10.17
N HIS A 359 -9.02 0.61 9.05
CA HIS A 359 -9.35 0.07 7.73
C HIS A 359 -8.11 -0.51 7.03
N LYS A 360 -8.36 -1.44 6.14
CA LYS A 360 -7.31 -2.11 5.37
C LYS A 360 -7.52 -1.85 3.89
N LEU A 361 -6.43 -1.71 3.17
CA LEU A 361 -6.42 -1.55 1.72
C LEU A 361 -5.66 -2.73 1.11
N ASN A 362 -6.25 -3.37 0.14
CA ASN A 362 -5.62 -4.37 -0.70
C ASN A 362 -5.47 -3.79 -2.10
N ILE A 363 -4.25 -3.63 -2.54
CA ILE A 363 -3.95 -2.94 -3.80
C ILE A 363 -3.68 -3.95 -4.90
N ASN A 364 -4.44 -3.83 -5.97
CA ASN A 364 -4.26 -4.58 -7.20
C ASN A 364 -3.61 -3.65 -8.24
N GLU A 365 -2.28 -3.66 -8.29
CA GLU A 365 -1.52 -2.83 -9.23
C GLU A 365 -1.61 -3.39 -10.65
N GLN A 366 -1.97 -2.54 -11.61
CA GLN A 366 -2.19 -2.91 -13.01
C GLN A 366 -1.00 -2.56 -13.90
N GLY A 367 -0.08 -1.76 -13.39
CA GLY A 367 1.09 -1.32 -14.16
C GLY A 367 2.16 -2.40 -14.23
N THR A 368 2.98 -2.30 -15.27
CA THR A 368 4.15 -3.17 -15.46
C THR A 368 5.46 -2.40 -15.37
N VAL A 369 5.38 -1.10 -15.20
CA VAL A 369 6.50 -0.17 -15.29
C VAL A 369 6.55 0.69 -14.03
N ALA A 370 7.70 0.78 -13.40
CA ALA A 370 7.89 1.64 -12.25
C ALA A 370 8.34 3.04 -12.67
N VAL A 371 7.86 4.05 -11.98
CA VAL A 371 8.29 5.44 -12.16
C VAL A 371 8.76 5.98 -10.81
N ALA A 372 9.97 6.50 -10.77
CA ALA A 372 10.52 7.12 -9.57
C ALA A 372 9.65 8.32 -9.14
N ASN A 373 9.51 8.50 -7.85
CA ASN A 373 8.74 9.60 -7.25
C ASN A 373 7.23 9.59 -7.59
N SER A 374 6.69 8.44 -8.03
CA SER A 374 5.26 8.28 -8.24
C SER A 374 4.48 8.34 -6.92
N ARG A 375 3.33 8.98 -6.98
CA ARG A 375 2.44 9.16 -5.84
C ARG A 375 1.00 8.99 -6.31
N VAL A 376 0.26 8.10 -5.66
CA VAL A 376 -1.15 7.84 -6.01
C VAL A 376 -1.99 7.95 -4.75
N THR A 377 -2.97 8.86 -4.76
CA THR A 377 -3.86 9.07 -3.63
C THR A 377 -4.96 8.01 -3.64
N LEU A 378 -5.09 7.25 -2.57
CA LEU A 378 -6.06 6.17 -2.42
C LEU A 378 -7.25 6.59 -1.56
N VAL A 379 -7.02 7.39 -0.52
CA VAL A 379 -8.06 7.83 0.40
C VAL A 379 -7.89 9.31 0.69
N GLU A 380 -8.99 10.03 0.63
CA GLU A 380 -9.06 11.44 1.01
C GLU A 380 -10.08 11.55 2.15
N THR A 381 -9.68 12.19 3.26
CA THR A 381 -10.58 12.40 4.40
C THR A 381 -10.62 13.87 4.78
N HIS A 382 -11.75 14.32 5.30
CA HIS A 382 -11.89 15.69 5.79
C HIS A 382 -11.80 15.79 7.32
N GLY A 383 -11.70 14.66 8.01
CA GLY A 383 -11.55 14.63 9.46
C GLY A 383 -11.58 13.21 10.02
N GLY A 384 -11.51 13.11 11.33
CA GLY A 384 -11.51 11.83 12.03
C GLY A 384 -10.10 11.30 12.28
N ASP A 385 -10.03 10.17 12.97
CA ASP A 385 -8.79 9.53 13.39
C ASP A 385 -8.55 8.16 12.75
N ALA A 386 -9.26 7.86 11.69
CA ALA A 386 -9.13 6.58 10.99
C ALA A 386 -7.67 6.28 10.61
N THR A 387 -7.32 5.02 10.71
CA THR A 387 -6.06 4.49 10.22
C THR A 387 -6.32 3.57 9.03
N PHE A 388 -5.42 3.64 8.05
CA PHE A 388 -5.43 2.73 6.91
C PHE A 388 -4.09 2.00 6.83
N SER A 389 -4.12 0.73 6.47
CA SER A 389 -2.92 -0.10 6.33
C SER A 389 -3.06 -1.03 5.13
N LEU A 390 -1.94 -1.37 4.49
CA LEU A 390 -1.94 -2.33 3.39
C LEU A 390 -2.07 -3.76 3.90
N THR A 391 -2.75 -4.59 3.12
CA THR A 391 -2.76 -6.06 3.30
C THR A 391 -1.85 -6.78 2.30
N ASN A 392 -1.26 -6.05 1.37
CA ASN A 392 -0.29 -6.58 0.42
C ASN A 392 0.92 -7.17 1.17
N PRO A 393 1.62 -8.16 0.61
CA PRO A 393 2.80 -8.75 1.23
C PRO A 393 3.79 -7.68 1.68
N ASN A 394 4.33 -7.84 2.88
CA ASN A 394 5.26 -6.91 3.51
C ASN A 394 4.70 -5.48 3.69
N ASN A 395 3.38 -5.30 3.66
CA ASN A 395 2.70 -4.00 3.77
C ASN A 395 3.19 -3.00 2.75
N ARG A 396 3.41 -3.42 1.53
CA ARG A 396 3.88 -2.58 0.42
C ARG A 396 3.44 -3.14 -0.92
N VAL A 397 3.60 -2.33 -1.97
CA VAL A 397 3.42 -2.74 -3.37
C VAL A 397 4.78 -2.66 -4.06
N ASP A 398 5.24 -3.76 -4.65
CA ASP A 398 6.48 -3.79 -5.43
C ASP A 398 6.12 -3.71 -6.92
N LEU A 399 6.73 -2.76 -7.64
CA LEU A 399 6.55 -2.58 -9.06
C LEU A 399 7.90 -2.25 -9.72
N GLY A 400 8.37 -3.09 -10.61
CA GLY A 400 9.64 -2.90 -11.32
C GLY A 400 10.80 -2.68 -10.36
N ALA A 401 11.50 -1.56 -10.52
CA ALA A 401 12.67 -1.24 -9.72
C ALA A 401 12.35 -0.69 -8.33
N TYR A 402 11.10 -0.38 -8.01
CA TYR A 402 10.77 0.40 -6.81
C TYR A 402 9.71 -0.25 -5.92
N GLN A 403 9.75 0.12 -4.63
CA GLN A 403 8.76 -0.22 -3.61
C GLN A 403 7.84 0.98 -3.37
N TYR A 404 6.58 0.72 -3.06
CA TYR A 404 5.58 1.75 -2.73
C TYR A 404 4.94 1.43 -1.39
N PHE A 405 4.85 2.44 -0.54
CA PHE A 405 4.31 2.33 0.81
C PHE A 405 3.11 3.25 0.98
N LEU A 406 2.13 2.80 1.74
CA LEU A 406 1.01 3.64 2.13
C LEU A 406 1.47 4.63 3.20
N THR A 407 1.22 5.89 2.97
CA THR A 407 1.65 6.95 3.85
C THR A 407 0.56 7.98 4.01
N LYS A 408 0.42 8.52 5.21
CA LYS A 408 -0.53 9.60 5.48
C LYS A 408 0.14 10.95 5.20
N GLU A 409 -0.50 11.75 4.33
CA GLU A 409 -0.05 13.09 3.98
C GLU A 409 -1.19 14.07 4.23
N GLY A 410 -1.11 14.80 5.31
CA GLY A 410 -2.24 15.60 5.77
C GLY A 410 -3.42 14.71 6.10
N ASN A 411 -4.52 14.91 5.40
CA ASN A 411 -5.72 14.09 5.54
C ASN A 411 -5.83 12.97 4.49
N ASN A 412 -4.83 12.84 3.64
CA ASN A 412 -4.86 11.88 2.55
C ASN A 412 -3.96 10.68 2.85
N TRP A 413 -4.33 9.54 2.29
CA TRP A 413 -3.50 8.34 2.30
C TRP A 413 -3.03 8.05 0.89
N VAL A 414 -1.71 8.08 0.74
CA VAL A 414 -1.03 8.07 -0.56
C VAL A 414 -0.12 6.87 -0.65
N LEU A 415 -0.13 6.19 -1.77
CA LEU A 415 0.84 5.17 -2.10
C LEU A 415 2.05 5.85 -2.76
N ALA A 416 3.21 5.81 -2.13
CA ALA A 416 4.41 6.51 -2.57
C ALA A 416 5.66 5.64 -2.47
N ASN A 417 6.62 5.85 -3.35
CA ASN A 417 7.85 5.04 -3.42
C ASN A 417 9.00 5.57 -2.58
N SER A 418 8.69 6.25 -1.50
CA SER A 418 9.68 6.79 -0.57
C SER A 418 9.22 6.65 0.87
N LYS A 419 10.14 6.26 1.75
CA LYS A 419 9.89 6.24 3.20
C LYS A 419 9.94 7.62 3.84
N ASN A 420 10.58 8.56 3.21
CA ASN A 420 10.72 9.91 3.76
C ASN A 420 9.48 10.75 3.43
N VAL A 421 8.34 10.21 3.72
CA VAL A 421 7.14 11.01 3.70
C VAL A 421 7.15 11.81 4.97
N VAL A 422 6.93 13.09 4.83
CA VAL A 422 6.74 13.93 5.98
C VAL A 422 5.53 13.38 6.72
N THR A 423 5.79 12.71 7.81
CA THR A 423 4.74 12.41 8.76
C THR A 423 4.18 13.76 9.16
N PRO A 424 2.90 14.00 8.99
CA PRO A 424 2.33 15.22 9.50
C PRO A 424 2.72 15.30 10.96
N THR A 425 3.39 16.33 11.32
CA THR A 425 3.59 16.58 12.72
C THR A 425 2.19 16.55 13.32
N PRO A 426 1.94 15.74 14.35
CA PRO A 426 0.67 15.77 15.04
C PRO A 426 0.35 17.21 15.33
N PRO A 427 -0.89 17.62 15.20
CA PRO A 427 -1.25 18.96 15.57
C PRO A 427 -0.61 19.22 16.92
N VAL A 428 0.25 20.17 16.95
CA VAL A 428 0.81 20.57 18.23
C VAL A 428 -0.40 20.81 19.09
N ALA A 429 -0.52 20.02 20.14
CA ALA A 429 -1.58 20.24 21.10
C ALA A 429 -1.58 21.72 21.43
N PRO A 430 -2.74 22.33 21.47
CA PRO A 430 -2.81 23.74 21.74
C PRO A 430 -1.93 23.99 22.90
N VAL A 431 -0.87 24.70 22.64
CA VAL A 431 -0.01 25.08 23.71
C VAL A 431 -0.96 25.84 24.62
N THR A 432 -1.32 25.22 25.69
CA THR A 432 -1.98 25.90 26.76
C THR A 432 -1.11 27.10 27.00
N PRO A 433 -1.65 28.25 26.82
CA PRO A 433 -0.87 29.41 27.04
C PRO A 433 -0.32 29.22 28.43
N SER A 434 0.87 28.84 28.44
CA SER A 434 1.54 28.88 29.69
C SER A 434 1.28 30.31 30.15
N LYS A 435 0.70 30.37 31.25
CA LYS A 435 0.61 31.54 31.95
C LYS A 435 1.79 32.36 31.57
N PRO A 436 1.52 33.35 30.90
CA PRO A 436 2.56 34.12 30.38
C PRO A 436 3.49 34.41 31.51
N VAL A 437 4.40 33.78 31.39
CA VAL A 437 5.42 34.16 32.17
C VAL A 437 5.92 35.32 31.56
N VAL A 438 5.15 36.07 31.74
CA VAL A 438 5.40 37.18 31.43
C VAL A 438 6.08 37.67 32.45
N THR A 439 6.77 37.66 32.55
CA THR A 439 7.38 38.45 33.23
C THR A 439 7.96 39.35 32.45
N PRO A 440 7.75 40.38 32.58
CA PRO A 440 8.22 41.14 32.09
C PRO A 440 9.24 41.64 32.55
N SER A 441 9.40 41.51 32.64
CA SER A 441 9.98 42.06 32.87
C SER A 441 10.50 42.90 32.66
N ASN A 442 10.56 43.25 32.73
CA ASN A 442 10.99 43.97 32.49
C ASN A 442 11.58 44.42 31.74
N PRO A 443 11.47 44.60 31.35
CA PRO A 443 11.61 45.08 30.56
C PRO A 443 12.12 45.38 29.86
N VAL A 444 12.28 45.23 29.29
CA VAL A 444 12.60 45.56 28.65
C VAL A 444 12.83 46.14 28.17
N VAL A 445 13.07 46.67 28.12
CA VAL A 445 13.05 47.55 27.73
C VAL A 445 13.41 48.33 27.75
N THR A 446 13.90 48.48 27.87
CA THR A 446 14.07 49.50 27.88
C THR A 446 14.58 50.23 27.46
N PRO A 447 14.87 50.73 27.62
CA PRO A 447 14.94 51.54 27.12
C PRO A 447 15.92 52.04 26.73
N SER A 448 16.37 52.03 26.73
CA SER A 448 16.95 52.63 26.37
C SER A 448 17.60 52.54 25.51
N ASN A 449 17.43 52.42 25.13
CA ASN A 449 17.35 52.40 24.42
C ASN A 449 17.30 51.73 23.92
N PRO A 450 17.16 51.39 24.21
CA PRO A 450 16.38 50.74 23.88
C PRO A 450 16.10 49.95 23.85
N VAL A 451 15.99 49.32 23.77
CA VAL A 451 15.13 48.61 23.81
C VAL A 451 14.95 48.13 23.64
N VAL A 452 15.40 47.88 23.62
CA VAL A 452 14.61 47.54 23.56
C VAL A 452 14.97 46.93 23.47
N THR A 453 15.73 46.19 23.15
CA THR A 453 15.55 45.97 23.26
C THR A 453 15.84 45.35 23.56
N PRO A 454 16.20 45.16 23.63
CA PRO A 454 15.80 44.83 23.94
C PRO A 454 16.38 44.21 24.23
N SER A 455 16.78 43.58 24.24
CA SER A 455 16.75 43.36 24.56
C SER A 455 16.93 42.84 24.77
N ASN A 456 17.05 42.98 24.71
CA ASN A 456 16.61 43.01 25.13
C ASN A 456 16.33 42.46 25.08
N PRO A 457 16.32 42.39 25.20
CA PRO A 457 15.29 42.32 25.24
C PRO A 457 15.02 42.00 24.97
N VAL A 458 15.16 41.46 24.88
CA VAL A 458 14.13 41.68 24.79
C VAL A 458 13.89 41.70 24.53
N VAL A 459 14.34 41.41 24.59
CA VAL A 459 13.44 42.08 24.56
C VAL A 459 13.22 41.93 24.47
N THR A 460 13.59 41.37 24.33
CA THR A 460 12.79 41.82 24.42
C THR A 460 12.47 41.92 24.34
N PRO A 461 12.49 41.52 24.38
CA PRO A 461 11.58 42.04 24.19
C PRO A 461 11.57 41.98 24.02
N SER A 462 11.91 41.00 23.91
CA SER A 462 11.46 41.43 23.85
C SER A 462 11.27 41.39 23.54
N ASN A 463 11.62 41.41 23.72
CA ASN A 463 10.98 41.97 23.52
C ASN A 463 10.75 41.73 23.06
N PRO A 464 10.76 40.78 23.05
CA PRO A 464 10.07 40.89 22.66
C PRO A 464 10.08 40.86 22.16
N VAL A 465 10.34 40.14 22.19
CA VAL A 465 9.86 40.40 21.88
C VAL A 465 9.97 40.66 21.42
N VAL A 466 10.43 40.24 21.46
CA VAL A 466 9.98 40.92 21.17
C VAL A 466 10.40 40.95 20.74
N THR A 467 11.22 40.77 20.50
CA THR A 467 11.14 41.38 20.32
C THR A 467 11.46 41.54 19.98
N PRO A 468 11.77 41.16 19.90
CA PRO A 468 11.59 41.79 19.57
C PRO A 468 12.12 41.97 19.26
N SER A 469 12.48 41.69 19.10
CA SER A 469 12.51 42.39 19.03
C SER A 469 13.10 42.43 18.72
N LYS A 470 13.14 42.08 18.38
CA LYS A 470 13.22 42.67 18.33
C LYS A 470 13.30 42.38 18.37
N PRO A 471 13.68 42.43 18.60
CA PRO A 471 13.31 42.64 18.76
C PRO A 471 13.37 42.37 18.83
N VAL A 472 13.37 41.85 18.79
CA VAL A 472 12.68 42.24 19.23
C VAL A 472 13.01 42.30 18.95
N VAL A 473 13.48 41.82 18.83
CA VAL A 473 13.07 42.34 18.83
C VAL A 473 13.76 42.18 18.46
N THR A 474 14.75 41.75 18.09
CA THR A 474 14.82 42.13 18.13
C THR A 474 15.32 41.88 17.83
N PRO A 475 15.51 41.49 17.71
CA PRO A 475 15.29 41.69 17.62
C PRO A 475 15.91 41.58 17.23
N SER A 476 16.22 41.16 17.14
CA SER A 476 16.14 41.55 17.12
C SER A 476 16.47 41.52 16.60
N LYS A 477 16.54 41.18 16.34
CA LYS A 477 16.15 41.47 16.16
C LYS A 477 15.74 41.04 16.03
N PRO A 478 15.63 40.78 16.06
CA PRO A 478 14.58 40.71 16.09
C PRO A 478 14.21 40.39 16.25
N VAL A 479 13.89 39.94 16.44
CA VAL A 479 12.71 39.92 16.85
C VAL A 479 12.47 40.25 16.47
N VAL A 480 12.74 39.86 16.03
CA VAL A 480 11.84 40.40 15.88
C VAL A 480 12.14 40.64 15.16
N THR A 481 12.46 39.90 14.42
CA THR A 481 12.14 40.60 14.00
C THR A 481 12.08 40.84 13.42
N PRO A 482 12.04 40.89 13.10
CA PRO A 482 11.42 41.50 12.70
C PRO A 482 11.30 42.03 12.40
N SER A 483 11.09 41.79 12.31
CA SER A 483 10.55 42.52 12.14
C SER A 483 10.50 43.11 12.16
N LYS A 484 10.60 43.30 12.41
CA LYS A 484 10.26 43.95 12.77
C LYS A 484 9.46 44.14 13.11
N PRO A 485 9.36 43.78 13.50
CA PRO A 485 8.55 43.85 14.06
C PRO A 485 8.03 43.87 14.55
N VAL A 486 7.83 43.72 14.94
CA VAL A 486 7.26 43.79 15.55
C VAL A 486 7.29 44.29 15.71
N VAL A 487 7.53 44.28 15.58
CA VAL A 487 7.46 44.81 15.71
C VAL A 487 8.03 45.21 15.18
N THR A 488 8.28 44.88 14.51
CA THR A 488 8.52 45.49 14.11
C THR A 488 8.85 46.16 13.74
N PRO A 489 9.00 46.97 13.89
CA PRO A 489 8.99 47.71 13.74
C PRO A 489 9.61 48.34 13.58
N SER A 490 9.64 48.53 13.56
CA SER A 490 10.03 49.22 13.67
C SER A 490 10.95 49.69 14.00
N LYS A 491 11.49 50.09 14.36
CA LYS A 491 12.02 50.54 15.02
C LYS A 491 12.13 50.64 15.93
N PRO A 492 12.14 50.72 16.31
CA PRO A 492 11.86 50.61 17.34
C PRO A 492 11.44 50.61 17.99
N VAL A 493 11.08 50.46 18.05
CA VAL A 493 10.50 50.31 18.66
C VAL A 493 10.61 50.34 19.45
N VAL A 494 10.91 50.41 19.80
CA VAL A 494 10.73 50.40 20.69
C VAL A 494 10.82 51.19 21.41
N THR A 495 10.52 51.65 21.49
CA THR A 495 10.28 52.34 22.31
C THR A 495 9.67 52.50 22.98
N PRO A 496 9.56 52.46 23.55
CA PRO A 496 8.92 52.34 24.40
C PRO A 496 8.12 52.98 24.82
N SER A 497 7.71 53.17 24.70
CA SER A 497 6.92 53.69 25.18
C SER A 497 5.84 53.40 25.28
N LYS A 498 5.27 53.04 25.04
CA LYS A 498 4.26 52.84 25.19
C LYS A 498 3.98 51.68 25.25
N PRO A 499 3.84 51.34 25.81
CA PRO A 499 3.40 50.22 25.97
C PRO A 499 2.37 50.05 25.53
N VAL A 500 2.08 50.35 25.11
CA VAL A 500 1.12 50.06 24.78
C VAL A 500 0.85 49.13 24.46
N VAL A 501 1.13 48.86 24.57
CA VAL A 501 0.80 48.09 24.39
C VAL A 501 0.14 47.42 24.65
N THR A 502 -0.26 47.52 24.65
CA THR A 502 -0.97 46.99 24.92
C THR A 502 -1.33 46.06 24.69
N PRO A 503 -1.19 45.55 24.86
CA PRO A 503 -1.36 44.34 24.73
C PRO A 503 -2.47 43.84 24.79
N ASN A 504 -3.06 44.09 24.77
CA ASN A 504 -4.25 43.76 24.86
C ASN A 504 -4.72 43.38 23.78
N LYS A 505 -4.25 43.52 23.02
CA LYS A 505 -4.72 42.93 22.11
C LYS A 505 -4.26 41.72 21.83
N PRO A 506 -4.29 41.11 22.42
CA PRO A 506 -4.08 39.76 22.25
C PRO A 506 -4.87 39.27 21.47
N VAL A 507 -5.37 39.79 21.21
CA VAL A 507 -6.02 39.57 20.54
C VAL A 507 -5.69 39.07 19.44
N VAL A 508 -5.05 39.21 19.29
CA VAL A 508 -4.82 38.65 18.38
C VAL A 508 -4.94 37.48 18.23
N THR A 509 -5.48 37.22 18.39
CA THR A 509 -5.98 36.28 17.93
C THR A 509 -5.46 35.80 16.78
N PRO A 510 -5.04 35.08 16.83
CA PRO A 510 -4.69 34.33 15.86
C PRO A 510 -5.64 33.76 15.26
N SER A 511 -6.31 34.26 15.00
CA SER A 511 -7.24 33.77 14.26
C SER A 511 -6.74 33.25 13.02
N LYS A 512 -5.71 33.61 12.63
CA LYS A 512 -5.19 33.10 11.46
C LYS A 512 -4.02 32.25 11.79
N PRO A 513 -4.10 31.01 11.46
CA PRO A 513 -2.94 30.17 11.62
C PRO A 513 -1.78 30.81 10.90
N VAL A 514 -0.76 31.00 11.59
CA VAL A 514 0.50 31.33 10.96
C VAL A 514 0.92 30.09 10.23
N VAL A 515 0.85 30.15 8.97
CA VAL A 515 1.45 29.11 8.16
C VAL A 515 2.95 29.32 8.26
N THR A 516 3.53 28.56 9.11
CA THR A 516 4.97 28.47 9.14
C THR A 516 5.40 27.92 7.79
N PRO A 517 6.26 28.60 7.11
CA PRO A 517 6.80 28.04 5.87
C PRO A 517 7.36 26.69 6.20
N THR A 518 6.82 25.72 5.57
CA THR A 518 7.34 24.36 5.64
C THR A 518 8.77 24.43 5.12
N ALA A 519 9.68 23.90 5.87
CA ALA A 519 11.03 23.72 5.38
C ALA A 519 10.96 22.96 4.05
N PRO A 520 11.79 23.31 3.09
CA PRO A 520 11.82 22.62 1.83
C PRO A 520 11.93 21.13 2.08
N VAL A 521 10.95 20.41 1.62
CA VAL A 521 11.00 18.95 1.68
C VAL A 521 12.12 18.56 0.74
N LEU A 522 13.21 18.05 1.28
CA LEU A 522 14.23 17.44 0.44
C LEU A 522 13.57 16.32 -0.34
N PRO A 523 13.87 16.24 -1.63
CA PRO A 523 13.35 15.13 -2.44
C PRO A 523 13.73 13.84 -1.74
N SER A 524 12.76 13.08 -1.39
CA SER A 524 12.99 11.78 -0.77
C SER A 524 13.50 10.82 -1.84
N THR A 525 14.58 10.13 -1.53
CA THR A 525 15.17 9.14 -2.44
C THR A 525 14.21 7.93 -2.55
N PRO A 526 13.78 7.56 -3.76
CA PRO A 526 12.95 6.38 -3.95
C PRO A 526 13.64 5.13 -3.42
N LEU A 527 12.87 4.22 -2.86
CA LEU A 527 13.39 2.94 -2.36
C LEU A 527 13.35 1.88 -3.47
N LEU A 528 14.45 1.19 -3.65
CA LEU A 528 14.54 0.08 -4.59
C LEU A 528 13.66 -1.08 -4.12
N SER A 529 13.08 -1.82 -5.07
CA SER A 529 12.48 -3.12 -4.77
C SER A 529 13.54 -4.09 -4.26
N ASP A 530 13.14 -5.15 -3.57
CA ASP A 530 14.08 -6.15 -3.07
C ASP A 530 14.91 -6.76 -4.20
N LEU A 531 14.26 -7.04 -5.33
CA LEU A 531 14.91 -7.55 -6.53
C LEU A 531 15.96 -6.57 -7.06
N ALA A 532 15.60 -5.30 -7.20
CA ALA A 532 16.49 -4.28 -7.76
C ALA A 532 17.69 -4.03 -6.84
N ASN A 533 17.45 -3.93 -5.54
CA ASN A 533 18.53 -3.79 -4.56
C ASN A 533 19.49 -4.99 -4.59
N ALA A 534 18.94 -6.20 -4.69
CA ALA A 534 19.75 -7.40 -4.74
C ALA A 534 20.60 -7.47 -6.01
N GLN A 535 20.05 -7.14 -7.17
CA GLN A 535 20.78 -7.16 -8.43
C GLN A 535 21.96 -6.19 -8.41
N VAL A 536 21.74 -4.92 -8.03
CA VAL A 536 22.82 -3.92 -7.97
C VAL A 536 23.87 -4.32 -6.93
N SER A 537 23.43 -4.71 -5.74
CA SER A 537 24.36 -5.06 -4.65
C SER A 537 25.20 -6.30 -4.97
N LEU A 538 24.62 -7.31 -5.64
CA LEU A 538 25.39 -8.49 -6.06
C LEU A 538 26.46 -8.15 -7.12
N ARG A 539 26.19 -7.21 -8.03
CA ARG A 539 27.23 -6.73 -8.97
C ARG A 539 28.38 -6.04 -8.24
N GLN A 540 28.07 -5.24 -7.22
CA GLN A 540 29.07 -4.61 -6.36
C GLN A 540 29.88 -5.66 -5.57
N ALA A 541 29.19 -6.66 -5.03
CA ALA A 541 29.82 -7.74 -4.28
C ALA A 541 30.76 -8.61 -5.16
N GLN A 542 30.36 -8.85 -6.42
CA GLN A 542 31.20 -9.54 -7.40
C GLN A 542 32.51 -8.80 -7.62
N LEU A 543 32.46 -7.49 -7.81
CA LEU A 543 33.67 -6.68 -8.03
C LEU A 543 34.57 -6.71 -6.81
N LEU A 544 34.01 -6.53 -5.61
CA LEU A 544 34.80 -6.57 -4.37
C LEU A 544 35.47 -7.93 -4.15
N LEU A 545 34.76 -9.03 -4.47
CA LEU A 545 35.31 -10.38 -4.35
C LEU A 545 36.49 -10.58 -5.30
N VAL A 546 36.40 -10.10 -6.55
CA VAL A 546 37.46 -10.24 -7.54
C VAL A 546 38.67 -9.39 -7.18
N GLU A 547 38.46 -8.19 -6.62
CA GLU A 547 39.55 -7.32 -6.12
C GLU A 547 40.26 -7.93 -4.90
N ASP A 548 39.49 -8.50 -3.94
CA ASP A 548 40.08 -9.10 -2.74
C ASP A 548 40.92 -10.33 -3.06
N ASP A 549 40.49 -11.14 -4.02
CA ASP A 549 41.23 -12.30 -4.51
C ASP A 549 42.56 -11.90 -5.17
N LEU A 550 42.60 -10.73 -5.83
CA LEU A 550 43.77 -10.27 -6.57
C LEU A 550 44.83 -9.71 -5.64
N SER A 551 44.48 -8.92 -4.65
CA SER A 551 45.43 -8.17 -3.82
C SER A 551 46.45 -9.11 -3.13
N GLY A 552 45.98 -10.20 -2.60
CA GLY A 552 46.85 -11.13 -1.87
C GLY A 552 47.84 -11.92 -2.77
N ILE A 553 47.60 -12.01 -4.07
CA ILE A 553 48.54 -12.65 -4.98
C ILE A 553 49.77 -11.78 -5.14
N HIS A 554 49.62 -10.49 -5.31
CA HIS A 554 50.74 -9.56 -5.38
C HIS A 554 51.58 -9.53 -4.10
N GLN A 555 50.91 -9.52 -2.94
CA GLN A 555 51.61 -9.58 -1.66
C GLN A 555 52.49 -10.82 -1.55
N ARG A 556 51.98 -11.95 -2.03
CA ARG A 556 52.75 -13.19 -2.06
C ARG A 556 53.92 -13.10 -3.04
N LEU A 557 53.72 -12.54 -4.24
CA LEU A 557 54.76 -12.41 -5.25
C LEU A 557 55.93 -11.55 -4.74
N GLY A 558 55.65 -10.52 -3.97
CA GLY A 558 56.65 -9.70 -3.32
C GLY A 558 57.58 -10.46 -2.34
N GLU A 559 57.27 -11.70 -1.95
CA GLU A 559 58.12 -12.56 -1.11
C GLU A 559 59.09 -13.43 -1.90
N VAL A 560 58.98 -13.46 -3.21
CA VAL A 560 59.81 -14.32 -4.07
C VAL A 560 61.26 -13.81 -4.04
N LYS A 561 62.19 -14.74 -4.00
CA LYS A 561 63.66 -14.47 -4.02
C LYS A 561 64.30 -15.05 -5.26
N ASN A 562 65.38 -14.40 -5.70
CA ASN A 562 66.19 -14.90 -6.77
C ASN A 562 66.95 -16.14 -6.28
N GLY A 563 67.27 -17.08 -7.22
CA GLY A 563 68.00 -18.29 -6.93
C GLY A 563 67.20 -19.52 -6.59
N GLU A 564 65.85 -19.42 -6.29
CA GLU A 564 64.96 -20.57 -6.10
C GLU A 564 64.51 -21.11 -7.46
N LYS A 565 64.62 -22.45 -7.68
CA LYS A 565 64.22 -23.02 -8.97
C LYS A 565 62.75 -23.12 -9.17
N GLY A 566 61.97 -23.44 -8.12
CA GLY A 566 60.59 -23.60 -8.17
C GLY A 566 59.88 -23.43 -6.80
N ASN A 567 58.63 -23.24 -6.82
CA ASN A 567 57.83 -23.06 -5.64
C ASN A 567 56.39 -23.55 -5.82
N VAL A 568 55.82 -24.16 -4.81
CA VAL A 568 54.38 -24.37 -4.70
C VAL A 568 53.86 -23.59 -3.50
N TRP A 569 52.61 -23.15 -3.57
CA TRP A 569 52.06 -22.36 -2.50
C TRP A 569 50.58 -22.58 -2.33
N VAL A 570 50.12 -22.35 -1.12
CA VAL A 570 48.70 -22.31 -0.80
C VAL A 570 48.41 -21.07 0.03
N ARG A 571 47.29 -20.45 -0.23
CA ARG A 571 46.89 -19.21 0.42
C ARG A 571 45.42 -19.33 0.85
N ASN A 572 45.16 -18.96 2.08
CA ASN A 572 43.78 -18.89 2.63
C ASN A 572 43.55 -17.48 3.15
N VAL A 573 42.39 -16.91 2.80
CA VAL A 573 41.98 -15.58 3.26
C VAL A 573 40.58 -15.64 3.82
N ASN A 574 40.38 -14.95 4.94
CA ASN A 574 39.08 -14.71 5.54
C ASN A 574 38.94 -13.22 5.82
N SER A 575 37.96 -12.57 5.25
CA SER A 575 37.74 -11.14 5.45
C SER A 575 36.26 -10.82 5.72
N ARG A 576 36.07 -9.68 6.38
CA ARG A 576 34.77 -9.11 6.60
C ARG A 576 34.77 -7.67 6.10
N GLN A 577 33.88 -7.42 5.16
CA GLN A 577 33.79 -6.16 4.43
C GLN A 577 32.40 -5.58 4.58
N LYS A 578 32.30 -4.25 4.46
CA LYS A 578 31.03 -3.53 4.50
C LYS A 578 31.07 -2.46 3.40
N LEU A 579 30.02 -2.41 2.61
CA LEU A 579 29.78 -1.35 1.65
C LEU A 579 28.57 -0.56 2.10
N ALA A 580 28.70 0.75 2.18
CA ALA A 580 27.60 1.63 2.50
C ALA A 580 26.65 1.76 1.30
N ALA A 581 25.51 2.39 1.49
CA ALA A 581 24.60 2.74 0.41
C ALA A 581 25.31 3.54 -0.67
N LEU A 582 25.05 3.20 -1.92
CA LEU A 582 25.61 3.88 -3.09
C LEU A 582 24.49 4.29 -4.03
N SER A 583 24.63 5.47 -4.61
CA SER A 583 23.67 6.00 -5.58
C SER A 583 23.55 5.09 -6.79
N THR A 584 22.30 4.92 -7.25
CA THR A 584 21.95 4.21 -8.48
C THR A 584 21.36 5.16 -9.53
N GLY A 585 21.60 6.46 -9.38
CA GLY A 585 20.98 7.53 -10.17
C GLY A 585 19.90 8.22 -9.34
N GLU A 586 18.64 7.80 -9.52
CA GLU A 586 17.51 8.41 -8.81
C GLU A 586 17.26 7.77 -7.43
N SER A 587 17.90 6.65 -7.16
CA SER A 587 17.78 5.91 -5.90
C SER A 587 19.14 5.57 -5.33
N GLU A 588 19.17 4.71 -4.31
CA GLU A 588 20.43 4.19 -3.75
C GLU A 588 20.23 2.78 -3.22
N THR A 589 21.30 2.00 -3.22
CA THR A 589 21.30 0.66 -2.62
C THR A 589 21.17 0.74 -1.10
N SER A 590 20.73 -0.35 -0.47
CA SER A 590 20.75 -0.45 1.00
C SER A 590 22.16 -0.49 1.59
N GLY A 591 23.17 -0.77 0.75
CA GLY A 591 24.46 -1.21 1.21
C GLY A 591 24.39 -2.65 1.74
N PHE A 592 25.54 -3.21 2.07
CA PHE A 592 25.60 -4.59 2.58
C PHE A 592 26.87 -4.86 3.39
N LYS A 593 26.88 -5.98 4.07
CA LYS A 593 28.05 -6.60 4.69
C LYS A 593 28.31 -7.91 3.97
N GLN A 594 29.58 -8.25 3.80
CA GLN A 594 29.93 -9.56 3.26
C GLN A 594 31.06 -10.21 4.05
N ASN A 595 30.98 -11.52 4.20
CA ASN A 595 32.06 -12.36 4.75
C ASN A 595 32.64 -13.14 3.59
N VAL A 596 33.92 -12.97 3.37
CA VAL A 596 34.65 -13.58 2.25
C VAL A 596 35.57 -14.69 2.76
N HIS A 597 35.55 -15.81 2.07
CA HIS A 597 36.44 -16.94 2.28
C HIS A 597 37.08 -17.29 0.94
N SER A 598 38.41 -17.34 0.89
CA SER A 598 39.14 -17.63 -0.34
C SER A 598 40.26 -18.65 -0.08
N LEU A 599 40.39 -19.59 -0.97
CA LEU A 599 41.50 -20.55 -1.01
C LEU A 599 42.09 -20.56 -2.41
N GLN A 600 43.40 -20.37 -2.47
CA GLN A 600 44.15 -20.40 -3.73
C GLN A 600 45.36 -21.30 -3.60
N VAL A 601 45.70 -21.98 -4.66
CA VAL A 601 46.85 -22.87 -4.75
C VAL A 601 47.54 -22.57 -6.06
N GLY A 602 48.88 -22.49 -6.03
CA GLY A 602 49.65 -22.23 -7.25
C GLY A 602 51.08 -22.77 -7.19
N ALA A 603 51.71 -22.66 -8.32
CA ALA A 603 53.10 -23.05 -8.48
C ALA A 603 53.79 -22.11 -9.49
N ASP A 604 55.10 -21.97 -9.34
CA ASP A 604 55.94 -21.23 -10.28
C ASP A 604 57.33 -21.84 -10.39
N ALA A 605 57.98 -21.47 -11.47
CA ALA A 605 59.34 -21.86 -11.73
C ALA A 605 60.15 -20.65 -12.23
N ALA A 606 61.49 -20.68 -11.94
CA ALA A 606 62.41 -19.70 -12.46
C ALA A 606 62.67 -19.99 -13.96
N VAL A 607 62.47 -18.97 -14.79
CA VAL A 607 62.79 -19.00 -16.21
C VAL A 607 64.21 -18.46 -16.39
N THR A 608 64.59 -17.45 -15.60
CA THR A 608 65.94 -16.89 -15.46
C THR A 608 66.18 -16.62 -13.97
N ASP A 609 67.36 -16.19 -13.59
CA ASP A 609 67.66 -15.84 -12.20
C ASP A 609 66.73 -14.73 -11.67
N ASN A 610 66.22 -13.86 -12.54
CA ASN A 610 65.45 -12.70 -12.21
C ASN A 610 63.95 -12.84 -12.57
N LEU A 611 63.56 -13.82 -13.42
CA LEU A 611 62.16 -13.96 -13.91
C LEU A 611 61.60 -15.30 -13.52
N ARG A 612 60.43 -15.26 -12.91
CA ARG A 612 59.63 -16.43 -12.58
C ARG A 612 58.27 -16.33 -13.28
N VAL A 613 57.77 -17.47 -13.69
CA VAL A 613 56.40 -17.57 -14.23
C VAL A 613 55.65 -18.68 -13.50
N GLY A 614 54.39 -18.51 -13.35
CA GLY A 614 53.54 -19.47 -12.61
C GLY A 614 52.08 -19.37 -12.94
N GLY A 615 51.37 -20.30 -12.35
CA GLY A 615 49.93 -20.33 -12.45
C GLY A 615 49.26 -20.69 -11.12
N PHE A 616 47.98 -20.40 -11.02
CA PHE A 616 47.19 -20.71 -9.84
C PHE A 616 45.75 -21.03 -10.19
N VAL A 617 45.11 -21.74 -9.26
CA VAL A 617 43.66 -21.93 -9.25
C VAL A 617 43.11 -21.49 -7.89
N GLY A 618 41.90 -21.05 -7.86
CA GLY A 618 41.30 -20.55 -6.62
C GLY A 618 39.79 -20.76 -6.56
N ARG A 619 39.29 -20.77 -5.33
CA ARG A 619 37.89 -20.79 -5.05
C ARG A 619 37.56 -19.81 -3.92
N SER A 620 36.61 -18.93 -4.16
CA SER A 620 36.21 -17.91 -3.21
C SER A 620 34.70 -17.83 -3.09
N GLN A 621 34.27 -17.40 -1.94
CA GLN A 621 32.84 -17.21 -1.66
C GLN A 621 32.66 -15.98 -0.78
N ALA A 622 31.69 -15.15 -1.15
CA ALA A 622 31.19 -14.06 -0.32
C ALA A 622 29.74 -14.38 0.05
N ASN A 623 29.43 -14.36 1.35
CA ASN A 623 28.07 -14.34 1.85
C ASN A 623 27.74 -12.88 2.12
N VAL A 624 26.68 -12.39 1.47
CA VAL A 624 26.31 -10.99 1.41
C VAL A 624 25.02 -10.81 2.18
N ASP A 625 25.02 -9.90 3.15
CA ASP A 625 23.87 -9.58 4.01
C ASP A 625 23.48 -8.12 3.68
N PHE A 626 22.36 -7.94 2.98
CA PHE A 626 21.87 -6.61 2.59
C PHE A 626 21.31 -5.88 3.78
N ASN A 627 21.63 -4.61 3.94
CA ASN A 627 21.16 -3.86 5.09
C ASN A 627 19.62 -3.69 5.06
N GLY A 628 19.01 -3.74 6.24
CA GLY A 628 17.58 -3.55 6.39
C GLY A 628 16.78 -4.83 6.10
N HIS A 629 15.72 -4.70 5.32
CA HIS A 629 14.79 -5.79 5.04
C HIS A 629 15.05 -6.52 3.71
N TYR A 630 16.16 -6.22 3.07
CA TYR A 630 16.44 -6.68 1.71
C TYR A 630 16.99 -8.10 1.59
N GLY A 631 17.03 -8.85 2.71
CA GLY A 631 17.48 -10.25 2.71
C GLY A 631 18.97 -10.42 2.50
N ASP A 632 19.35 -11.54 1.94
CA ASP A 632 20.77 -11.86 1.71
C ASP A 632 21.03 -12.47 0.34
N GLY A 633 22.32 -12.64 0.06
CA GLY A 633 22.78 -13.20 -1.18
C GLY A 633 24.14 -13.86 -1.07
N LYS A 634 24.57 -14.44 -2.15
CA LYS A 634 25.83 -15.18 -2.19
C LYS A 634 26.51 -15.03 -3.54
N VAL A 635 27.82 -14.78 -3.50
CA VAL A 635 28.68 -14.78 -4.68
C VAL A 635 29.76 -15.86 -4.51
N ARG A 636 29.99 -16.67 -5.53
CA ARG A 636 31.02 -17.66 -5.56
C ARG A 636 31.88 -17.43 -6.79
N SER A 637 33.19 -17.67 -6.65
CA SER A 637 34.18 -17.55 -7.72
C SER A 637 35.00 -18.83 -7.81
N ASN A 638 35.15 -19.36 -9.00
CA ASN A 638 36.21 -20.32 -9.31
C ASN A 638 37.13 -19.62 -10.29
N SER A 639 38.38 -19.49 -9.92
CA SER A 639 39.39 -18.71 -10.68
C SER A 639 40.58 -19.53 -11.09
N MET A 640 41.21 -19.12 -12.18
CA MET A 640 42.51 -19.56 -12.60
C MET A 640 43.30 -18.37 -13.16
N GLY A 641 44.60 -18.41 -13.05
CA GLY A 641 45.41 -17.34 -13.57
C GLY A 641 46.84 -17.73 -13.79
N LEU A 642 47.52 -16.88 -14.54
CA LEU A 642 48.94 -16.96 -14.79
C LEU A 642 49.59 -15.68 -14.24
N TYR A 643 50.83 -15.80 -13.84
CA TYR A 643 51.59 -14.66 -13.40
C TYR A 643 53.05 -14.72 -13.82
N ALA A 644 53.69 -13.57 -13.91
CA ALA A 644 55.10 -13.39 -14.17
C ALA A 644 55.65 -12.37 -13.16
N ALA A 645 56.65 -12.76 -12.41
CA ALA A 645 57.32 -11.93 -11.43
C ALA A 645 58.77 -11.72 -11.83
N TYR A 646 59.16 -10.47 -11.99
CA TYR A 646 60.52 -10.07 -12.32
C TYR A 646 61.13 -9.28 -11.15
N LEU A 647 62.27 -9.69 -10.67
CA LEU A 647 63.02 -9.03 -9.62
C LEU A 647 64.47 -8.76 -10.09
N ALA A 648 64.79 -7.49 -10.31
CA ALA A 648 66.08 -7.05 -10.68
C ALA A 648 67.08 -7.03 -9.48
N ASP A 649 68.36 -7.15 -9.72
CA ASP A 649 69.38 -7.16 -8.67
C ASP A 649 69.44 -5.84 -7.87
N ASN A 650 68.94 -4.74 -8.47
CA ASN A 650 68.91 -3.44 -7.80
C ASN A 650 67.60 -3.26 -6.95
N GLY A 651 66.80 -4.32 -6.79
CA GLY A 651 65.65 -4.34 -5.97
C GLY A 651 64.33 -3.88 -6.63
N ILE A 652 64.38 -3.48 -7.92
CA ILE A 652 63.17 -3.18 -8.67
C ILE A 652 62.47 -4.49 -8.99
N TYR A 653 61.16 -4.53 -8.80
CA TYR A 653 60.34 -5.67 -9.21
C TYR A 653 59.12 -5.25 -10.00
N VAL A 654 58.65 -6.15 -10.85
CA VAL A 654 57.42 -6.01 -11.63
C VAL A 654 56.67 -7.34 -11.58
N ASP A 655 55.47 -7.32 -11.08
CA ASP A 655 54.60 -8.49 -10.99
C ASP A 655 53.36 -8.29 -11.88
N ASN A 656 53.16 -9.21 -12.80
CA ASN A 656 52.00 -9.18 -13.71
C ASN A 656 51.15 -10.41 -13.49
N ILE A 657 49.83 -10.21 -13.52
CA ILE A 657 48.86 -11.28 -13.34
C ILE A 657 47.77 -11.15 -14.40
N VAL A 658 47.39 -12.28 -14.98
CA VAL A 658 46.19 -12.43 -15.81
C VAL A 658 45.35 -13.48 -15.16
N LYS A 659 44.08 -13.12 -14.86
CA LYS A 659 43.18 -13.99 -14.11
C LYS A 659 41.82 -14.09 -14.80
N TYR A 660 41.30 -15.29 -14.90
CA TYR A 660 39.92 -15.59 -15.29
C TYR A 660 39.20 -16.13 -14.08
N SER A 661 37.97 -15.65 -13.88
CA SER A 661 37.07 -16.12 -12.82
C SER A 661 35.67 -16.40 -13.35
N ARG A 662 35.12 -17.56 -13.02
CA ARG A 662 33.74 -17.88 -13.27
C ARG A 662 32.95 -17.61 -11.99
N LEU A 663 32.09 -16.60 -12.05
CA LEU A 663 31.31 -16.13 -10.91
C LEU A 663 29.90 -16.72 -10.96
N HIS A 664 29.35 -16.96 -9.79
CA HIS A 664 27.96 -17.38 -9.59
C HIS A 664 27.37 -16.50 -8.51
N ALA A 665 26.28 -15.82 -8.82
CA ALA A 665 25.58 -14.96 -7.85
C ALA A 665 24.12 -15.33 -7.77
N ASN A 666 23.58 -15.26 -6.57
CA ASN A 666 22.16 -15.45 -6.30
C ASN A 666 21.77 -14.77 -4.98
N SER A 667 20.48 -14.50 -4.80
CA SER A 667 19.91 -14.01 -3.55
C SER A 667 18.55 -14.64 -3.31
N ASP A 668 17.86 -14.23 -2.26
CA ASP A 668 16.49 -14.63 -1.99
C ASP A 668 15.51 -14.18 -3.08
N TYR A 669 15.88 -13.15 -3.84
CA TYR A 669 15.03 -12.51 -4.86
C TYR A 669 15.54 -12.71 -6.30
N THR A 670 16.74 -13.24 -6.49
CA THR A 670 17.35 -13.45 -7.80
C THR A 670 17.71 -14.91 -8.01
N GLU A 671 17.39 -15.42 -9.20
CA GLU A 671 17.86 -16.73 -9.56
C GLU A 671 19.35 -16.74 -9.73
N LYS A 672 19.90 -17.94 -9.76
CA LYS A 672 21.34 -18.12 -9.87
C LYS A 672 21.81 -17.72 -11.26
N ARG A 673 22.68 -16.72 -11.32
CA ARG A 673 23.28 -16.20 -12.55
C ARG A 673 24.76 -16.51 -12.60
N HIS A 674 25.29 -16.55 -13.82
CA HIS A 674 26.67 -16.92 -14.09
C HIS A 674 27.33 -15.78 -14.87
N TYR A 675 28.56 -15.42 -14.46
CA TYR A 675 29.32 -14.35 -15.10
C TYR A 675 30.75 -14.81 -15.33
N ASN A 676 31.38 -14.25 -16.35
CA ASN A 676 32.81 -14.43 -16.62
C ASN A 676 33.52 -13.14 -16.27
N ALA A 677 34.58 -13.23 -15.49
CA ALA A 677 35.42 -12.09 -15.14
C ALA A 677 36.85 -12.28 -15.62
N TYR A 678 37.39 -11.25 -16.22
CA TYR A 678 38.76 -11.19 -16.70
C TYR A 678 39.48 -10.06 -15.97
N THR A 679 40.67 -10.35 -15.43
CA THR A 679 41.46 -9.37 -14.71
C THR A 679 42.89 -9.37 -15.21
N ILE A 680 43.45 -8.20 -15.44
CA ILE A 680 44.85 -7.99 -15.74
C ILE A 680 45.39 -7.02 -14.71
N SER A 681 46.48 -7.34 -14.08
CA SER A 681 47.06 -6.51 -13.04
C SER A 681 48.59 -6.44 -13.21
N SER A 682 49.14 -5.28 -12.93
CA SER A 682 50.57 -5.04 -12.87
C SER A 682 50.90 -4.28 -11.59
N GLU A 683 51.91 -4.74 -10.88
CA GLU A 683 52.49 -4.05 -9.74
C GLU A 683 53.98 -3.80 -9.99
N LEU A 684 54.40 -2.58 -9.67
CA LEU A 684 55.77 -2.11 -9.71
C LEU A 684 56.19 -1.70 -8.29
N GLY A 685 57.34 -2.16 -7.86
CA GLY A 685 57.90 -1.69 -6.59
C GLY A 685 59.44 -1.71 -6.61
N LYS A 686 60.01 -1.15 -5.55
CA LYS A 686 61.47 -1.17 -5.34
C LYS A 686 61.79 -1.45 -3.88
N ARG A 687 62.58 -2.50 -3.64
CA ARG A 687 63.11 -2.82 -2.32
C ARG A 687 64.36 -2.03 -2.06
N PHE A 688 64.35 -1.26 -1.01
CA PHE A 688 65.54 -0.58 -0.49
C PHE A 688 65.94 -1.31 0.77
N SER A 689 67.17 -1.96 0.69
CA SER A 689 67.78 -2.58 1.85
C SER A 689 68.49 -1.54 2.66
N LEU A 690 68.27 -1.46 3.93
CA LEU A 690 68.85 -0.52 4.86
C LEU A 690 69.67 -1.28 5.88
N ALA A 691 70.46 -0.55 6.72
CA ALA A 691 71.25 -1.14 7.77
C ALA A 691 70.43 -1.97 8.73
N ASN A 692 70.99 -3.00 9.32
CA ASN A 692 70.42 -3.89 10.30
C ASN A 692 69.16 -4.62 9.76
N ASP A 693 69.24 -5.09 8.51
CA ASP A 693 68.15 -5.88 7.86
C ASP A 693 66.78 -5.24 7.77
N TRP A 694 66.75 -3.93 7.78
CA TRP A 694 65.54 -3.21 7.46
C TRP A 694 65.33 -3.12 5.95
N THR A 695 64.08 -3.22 5.54
CA THR A 695 63.71 -2.97 4.13
C THR A 695 62.52 -2.03 4.05
N ILE A 696 62.59 -1.12 3.09
CA ILE A 696 61.49 -0.22 2.76
C ILE A 696 61.13 -0.47 1.29
N THR A 697 59.85 -0.70 1.03
CA THR A 697 59.36 -1.04 -0.30
C THR A 697 58.19 -0.16 -0.71
N PRO A 698 58.42 0.97 -1.37
CA PRO A 698 57.32 1.64 -2.07
C PRO A 698 56.83 0.77 -3.23
N GLN A 699 55.54 0.79 -3.44
CA GLN A 699 54.87 -0.04 -4.44
C GLN A 699 53.67 0.66 -5.03
N ALA A 700 53.36 0.36 -6.29
CA ALA A 700 52.21 0.86 -7.01
C ALA A 700 51.63 -0.25 -7.87
N GLN A 701 50.32 -0.38 -7.86
CA GLN A 701 49.59 -1.40 -8.60
C GLN A 701 48.47 -0.75 -9.42
N LEU A 702 48.26 -1.27 -10.61
CA LEU A 702 47.14 -0.96 -11.47
C LEU A 702 46.53 -2.29 -11.95
N ALA A 703 45.21 -2.41 -11.82
CA ALA A 703 44.49 -3.56 -12.34
C ALA A 703 43.23 -3.12 -13.08
N TRP A 704 42.91 -3.86 -14.12
CA TRP A 704 41.64 -3.73 -14.85
C TRP A 704 40.91 -5.04 -14.76
N THR A 705 39.60 -4.96 -14.41
CA THR A 705 38.71 -6.09 -14.31
C THR A 705 37.50 -5.84 -15.20
N HIS A 706 37.06 -6.87 -15.93
CA HIS A 706 35.86 -6.86 -16.74
C HIS A 706 35.00 -8.05 -16.36
N ILE A 707 33.73 -7.82 -15.96
CA ILE A 707 32.74 -8.83 -15.63
C ILE A 707 31.66 -8.78 -16.70
N SER A 708 31.32 -9.93 -17.28
CA SER A 708 30.34 -10.01 -18.39
C SER A 708 28.94 -9.52 -18.02
N SER A 709 28.19 -9.15 -19.02
CA SER A 709 26.76 -8.79 -18.95
C SER A 709 25.88 -10.02 -18.71
N GLN A 710 24.64 -9.78 -18.32
CA GLN A 710 23.56 -10.76 -18.24
C GLN A 710 22.23 -10.08 -18.55
N GLU A 711 21.40 -10.70 -19.36
CA GLU A 711 20.03 -10.25 -19.64
C GLU A 711 19.85 -8.73 -19.59
N ASN A 712 19.33 -8.23 -18.44
CA ASN A 712 19.07 -6.82 -18.21
C ASN A 712 20.24 -6.08 -17.51
N GLU A 713 21.42 -6.72 -17.39
CA GLU A 713 22.59 -6.16 -16.71
C GLU A 713 23.70 -5.89 -17.70
N ASP A 714 24.23 -4.67 -17.73
CA ASP A 714 25.43 -4.33 -18.53
C ASP A 714 26.66 -5.05 -17.99
N SER A 715 27.67 -5.15 -18.84
CA SER A 715 28.99 -5.55 -18.38
C SER A 715 29.57 -4.53 -17.40
N LEU A 716 30.35 -5.00 -16.44
CA LEU A 716 30.94 -4.18 -15.40
C LEU A 716 32.46 -4.18 -15.54
N SER A 717 33.04 -3.06 -15.95
CA SER A 717 34.51 -2.88 -16.01
C SER A 717 34.97 -1.92 -14.94
N SER A 718 36.06 -2.22 -14.28
CA SER A 718 36.62 -1.38 -13.22
C SER A 718 38.16 -1.29 -13.33
N VAL A 719 38.66 -0.15 -12.94
CA VAL A 719 40.11 0.08 -12.76
C VAL A 719 40.37 0.23 -11.28
N TYR A 720 41.24 -0.64 -10.76
CA TYR A 720 41.74 -0.62 -9.39
C TYR A 720 43.13 -0.05 -9.37
N SER A 721 43.42 0.85 -8.46
CA SER A 721 44.72 1.46 -8.27
C SER A 721 45.13 1.43 -6.81
N ARG A 722 46.37 1.07 -6.54
CA ARG A 722 46.91 1.02 -5.19
C ARG A 722 48.32 1.66 -5.19
N ILE A 723 48.60 2.45 -4.18
CA ILE A 723 49.93 2.95 -3.87
C ILE A 723 50.22 2.60 -2.42
N GLY A 724 51.34 1.97 -2.16
CA GLY A 724 51.64 1.47 -0.83
C GLY A 724 53.10 1.68 -0.45
N LEU A 725 53.30 1.54 0.85
CA LEU A 725 54.66 1.52 1.45
C LEU A 725 54.69 0.39 2.48
N ARG A 726 55.62 -0.53 2.27
CA ARG A 726 55.90 -1.64 3.18
C ARG A 726 57.22 -1.41 3.88
N VAL A 727 57.28 -1.65 5.18
CA VAL A 727 58.46 -1.61 6.02
C VAL A 727 58.59 -2.97 6.71
N ALA A 728 59.75 -3.60 6.59
CA ALA A 728 59.97 -4.91 7.19
C ALA A 728 61.36 -4.97 7.84
N LYS A 729 61.52 -5.88 8.79
CA LYS A 729 62.81 -6.15 9.44
C LYS A 729 63.10 -7.63 9.48
N GLY A 730 64.26 -8.01 8.97
CA GLY A 730 64.76 -9.39 9.00
C GLY A 730 65.38 -9.75 10.36
N PHE A 731 65.16 -11.01 10.80
CA PHE A 731 65.84 -11.61 11.95
C PHE A 731 66.23 -13.01 11.58
N ALA A 732 67.54 -13.26 11.58
CA ALA A 732 68.10 -14.62 11.41
C ALA A 732 68.30 -15.20 12.81
N LEU A 733 67.64 -16.30 13.11
CA LEU A 733 67.75 -16.94 14.39
C LEU A 733 68.83 -18.07 14.33
N SER A 734 69.49 -18.31 15.47
CA SER A 734 70.56 -19.31 15.55
C SER A 734 70.11 -20.75 15.26
N ASN A 735 68.79 -21.02 15.34
CA ASN A 735 68.18 -22.31 15.04
C ASN A 735 67.77 -22.50 13.56
N GLY A 736 68.23 -21.59 12.68
CA GLY A 736 67.96 -21.66 11.24
C GLY A 736 66.64 -21.05 10.75
N TRP A 737 65.87 -20.46 11.63
CA TRP A 737 64.65 -19.71 11.28
C TRP A 737 65.03 -18.30 10.86
N ASN A 738 64.36 -17.83 9.82
CA ASN A 738 64.41 -16.42 9.43
C ASN A 738 63.00 -15.85 9.65
N LEU A 739 62.88 -14.79 10.44
CA LEU A 739 61.64 -14.11 10.73
C LEU A 739 61.71 -12.73 10.09
N GLN A 740 60.53 -12.29 9.54
CA GLN A 740 60.41 -10.97 8.96
C GLN A 740 59.06 -10.38 9.30
N PRO A 741 58.92 -9.75 10.46
CA PRO A 741 57.76 -8.92 10.70
C PRO A 741 57.75 -7.71 9.76
N TYR A 742 56.57 -7.28 9.36
CA TYR A 742 56.34 -6.11 8.51
C TYR A 742 55.05 -5.36 8.83
N ALA A 743 55.04 -4.11 8.41
CA ALA A 743 53.87 -3.29 8.38
C ALA A 743 53.74 -2.65 7.00
N GLU A 744 52.53 -2.50 6.54
CA GLU A 744 52.28 -1.94 5.23
C GLU A 744 51.08 -0.97 5.33
N VAL A 745 51.14 0.11 4.55
CA VAL A 745 50.02 1.04 4.40
C VAL A 745 49.74 1.27 2.92
N ASN A 746 48.49 1.27 2.55
CA ASN A 746 48.08 1.41 1.16
C ASN A 746 47.00 2.49 1.04
N ALA A 747 47.08 3.29 0.00
CA ALA A 747 45.99 4.10 -0.50
C ALA A 747 45.40 3.41 -1.73
N ILE A 748 44.15 3.10 -1.70
CA ILE A 748 43.45 2.29 -2.71
C ILE A 748 42.26 3.06 -3.27
N THR A 749 42.06 2.99 -4.57
CA THR A 749 40.85 3.49 -5.21
C THR A 749 40.39 2.55 -6.31
N SER A 750 39.08 2.37 -6.43
CA SER A 750 38.47 1.65 -7.54
C SER A 750 37.51 2.56 -8.25
N LYS A 751 37.50 2.52 -9.57
CA LYS A 751 36.55 3.27 -10.39
C LYS A 751 36.02 2.38 -11.49
N ASN A 752 34.69 2.14 -11.46
CA ASN A 752 34.05 1.42 -12.56
C ASN A 752 33.69 2.37 -13.72
N HIS A 753 33.67 1.80 -14.89
CA HIS A 753 33.04 2.41 -16.06
C HIS A 753 31.50 2.32 -15.88
N SER A 754 30.76 3.17 -16.58
CA SER A 754 29.31 3.16 -16.51
C SER A 754 28.77 1.75 -16.78
N SER A 755 27.99 1.23 -15.86
CA SER A 755 27.32 -0.04 -15.95
C SER A 755 25.94 0.12 -15.31
N LYS A 756 24.92 -0.42 -15.95
CA LYS A 756 23.54 -0.24 -15.54
C LYS A 756 22.81 -1.57 -15.48
N ILE A 757 21.76 -1.58 -14.68
CA ILE A 757 20.74 -2.63 -14.68
C ILE A 757 19.47 -2.01 -15.22
N HIS A 758 18.96 -2.59 -16.30
CA HIS A 758 17.86 -2.03 -17.06
C HIS A 758 16.53 -2.64 -16.63
N TYR A 759 15.58 -1.77 -16.40
CA TYR A 759 14.15 -2.07 -16.26
C TYR A 759 13.41 -1.34 -17.38
N THR A 760 12.15 -1.67 -17.61
CA THR A 760 11.40 -1.15 -18.76
C THR A 760 11.52 0.36 -18.96
N ASN A 761 11.43 1.15 -17.89
CA ASN A 761 11.50 2.62 -17.96
C ASN A 761 12.55 3.23 -17.03
N SER A 762 13.43 2.43 -16.47
CA SER A 762 14.46 2.94 -15.59
C SER A 762 15.74 2.14 -15.74
N ALA A 763 16.86 2.76 -15.43
CA ALA A 763 18.14 2.11 -15.46
C ALA A 763 18.91 2.52 -14.21
N LEU A 764 19.33 1.53 -13.44
CA LEU A 764 20.04 1.72 -12.17
C LEU A 764 21.54 1.65 -12.37
N ASP A 765 22.26 2.66 -11.94
CA ASP A 765 23.73 2.68 -12.01
C ASP A 765 24.32 1.72 -10.99
N VAL A 766 25.34 0.98 -11.42
CA VAL A 766 26.16 0.15 -10.54
C VAL A 766 27.43 0.92 -10.19
N ALA A 767 27.47 1.52 -9.02
CA ALA A 767 28.61 2.28 -8.53
C ALA A 767 29.59 1.40 -7.77
N SER A 768 30.89 1.71 -7.84
CA SER A 768 31.93 1.03 -7.08
C SER A 768 32.26 1.74 -5.76
N SER A 769 32.98 1.04 -4.90
CA SER A 769 33.59 1.63 -3.71
C SER A 769 34.56 2.74 -4.08
N ARG A 770 34.66 3.75 -3.23
CA ARG A 770 35.57 4.87 -3.44
C ARG A 770 36.88 4.63 -2.70
N GLY A 771 37.71 5.65 -2.66
CA GLY A 771 39.01 5.60 -2.02
C GLY A 771 38.95 5.12 -0.57
N ARG A 772 39.93 4.32 -0.19
CA ARG A 772 40.12 3.78 1.13
C ARG A 772 41.59 3.69 1.50
N PHE A 773 41.88 3.69 2.79
CA PHE A 773 43.20 3.39 3.31
C PHE A 773 43.19 1.98 3.93
N GLU A 774 44.22 1.21 3.65
CA GLU A 774 44.41 -0.12 4.22
C GLU A 774 45.72 -0.16 4.99
N SER A 775 45.68 -0.72 6.21
CA SER A 775 46.84 -0.95 7.05
C SER A 775 46.96 -2.46 7.27
N THR A 776 48.13 -2.98 7.11
CA THR A 776 48.44 -4.39 7.23
C THR A 776 49.63 -4.59 8.15
N VAL A 777 49.56 -5.60 9.00
CA VAL A 777 50.70 -6.09 9.76
C VAL A 777 50.81 -7.57 9.52
N GLY A 778 52.05 -8.05 9.37
CA GLY A 778 52.29 -9.44 9.08
C GLY A 778 53.61 -9.95 9.59
N LEU A 779 53.75 -11.27 9.52
CA LEU A 779 54.97 -11.97 9.85
C LEU A 779 55.25 -13.04 8.80
N ASN A 780 56.40 -13.03 8.22
CA ASN A 780 56.95 -14.10 7.44
C ASN A 780 57.94 -14.89 8.25
N ALA A 781 57.88 -16.21 8.18
CA ALA A 781 58.77 -17.11 8.86
C ALA A 781 59.28 -18.15 7.85
N GLY A 782 60.60 -18.27 7.73
CA GLY A 782 61.23 -19.21 6.81
C GLY A 782 62.12 -20.19 7.56
N PHE A 783 62.08 -21.46 7.16
CA PHE A 783 63.01 -22.49 7.65
C PHE A 783 63.29 -23.47 6.53
N ALA A 784 64.55 -23.59 6.15
CA ALA A 784 64.98 -24.39 5.02
C ALA A 784 64.19 -23.98 3.76
N ASN A 785 63.48 -24.94 3.19
CA ASN A 785 62.65 -24.75 1.99
C ASN A 785 61.23 -24.32 2.25
N HIS A 786 60.87 -24.15 3.52
CA HIS A 786 59.49 -23.82 3.96
C HIS A 786 59.37 -22.34 4.34
N ARG A 787 58.32 -21.71 3.91
CA ARG A 787 57.95 -20.35 4.32
C ARG A 787 56.48 -20.29 4.71
N PHE A 788 56.22 -19.55 5.76
CA PHE A 788 54.91 -19.30 6.30
C PHE A 788 54.71 -17.80 6.38
N GLY A 789 53.56 -17.31 5.92
CA GLY A 789 53.12 -15.94 6.06
C GLY A 789 51.82 -15.87 6.81
N LEU A 790 51.75 -14.96 7.76
CA LEU A 790 50.48 -14.59 8.42
C LEU A 790 50.37 -13.08 8.40
N GLU A 791 49.22 -12.60 7.97
CA GLU A 791 48.97 -11.17 8.01
C GLU A 791 47.55 -10.87 8.44
N VAL A 792 47.37 -9.68 8.99
CA VAL A 792 46.09 -9.11 9.35
C VAL A 792 46.01 -7.72 8.75
N SER A 793 44.95 -7.42 8.05
CA SER A 793 44.71 -6.09 7.48
C SER A 793 43.35 -5.54 7.86
N ARG A 794 43.27 -4.23 7.84
CA ARG A 794 42.04 -3.46 8.01
C ARG A 794 42.04 -2.31 7.00
N ALA A 795 40.86 -1.98 6.46
CA ALA A 795 40.72 -0.83 5.59
C ALA A 795 39.52 0.03 6.03
N ASP A 796 39.71 1.33 5.94
CA ASP A 796 38.68 2.33 6.22
C ASP A 796 38.56 3.32 5.04
N GLY A 797 37.33 3.57 4.57
CA GLY A 797 37.07 4.45 3.45
C GLY A 797 35.70 5.14 3.58
N LYS A 798 35.42 6.04 2.67
CA LYS A 798 34.22 6.84 2.73
C LYS A 798 32.94 6.01 2.70
N ASN A 799 32.95 4.96 1.90
CA ASN A 799 31.77 4.08 1.71
C ASN A 799 32.16 2.60 1.70
N PHE A 800 33.35 2.27 2.09
CA PHE A 800 33.83 0.91 2.19
C PHE A 800 34.70 0.73 3.43
N ASP A 801 34.39 -0.29 4.22
CA ASP A 801 35.19 -0.70 5.38
C ASP A 801 35.52 -2.17 5.27
N LYS A 802 36.79 -2.53 5.53
CA LYS A 802 37.22 -3.91 5.76
C LYS A 802 37.54 -4.01 7.26
N SER A 803 36.63 -4.57 8.02
CA SER A 803 36.77 -4.68 9.48
C SER A 803 38.02 -5.45 9.85
N TYR A 804 38.27 -6.50 9.09
CA TYR A 804 39.49 -7.30 9.16
C TYR A 804 39.64 -8.14 7.90
N ALA A 805 40.86 -8.51 7.58
CA ALA A 805 41.19 -9.68 6.76
C ALA A 805 42.34 -10.39 7.44
N ILE A 806 42.24 -11.72 7.49
CA ILE A 806 43.30 -12.57 7.98
C ILE A 806 43.71 -13.47 6.83
N GLN A 807 45.02 -13.46 6.52
CA GLN A 807 45.59 -14.24 5.46
C GLN A 807 46.69 -15.14 6.03
N ALA A 808 46.65 -16.39 5.62
CA ALA A 808 47.71 -17.35 5.89
C ALA A 808 48.22 -17.89 4.54
N VAL A 809 49.55 -17.93 4.41
CA VAL A 809 50.22 -18.41 3.18
C VAL A 809 51.29 -19.42 3.59
N TYR A 810 51.39 -20.48 2.83
CA TYR A 810 52.50 -21.44 2.95
C TYR A 810 53.13 -21.63 1.59
N HIS A 811 54.44 -21.64 1.59
CA HIS A 811 55.25 -21.92 0.40
C HIS A 811 56.26 -23.04 0.68
N TYR A 812 56.52 -23.85 -0.33
CA TYR A 812 57.60 -24.77 -0.40
C TYR A 812 58.40 -24.49 -1.66
N SER A 813 59.70 -24.22 -1.51
CA SER A 813 60.62 -23.94 -2.62
C SER A 813 61.72 -25.04 -2.72
N TRP A 814 62.19 -25.24 -3.93
CA TRP A 814 63.24 -26.21 -4.21
C TRP A 814 64.34 -25.70 -5.14
#